data_9258248426370d768080f9fb0e7dc773
#
_entry.id   9258248426370d768080f9fb0e7dc773
#
_cell.length_a   1.000
_cell.length_b   1.000
_cell.length_c   1.000
_cell.angle_alpha   90.00
_cell.angle_beta   90.00
_cell.angle_gamma   90.00
#
_symmetry.space_group_name_H-M   'P 1'
#
loop_
_entity.id
_entity.type
_entity.pdbx_description
1 polymer ?
#
loop_
_entity_poly.entity_id
_entity_poly.type
_entity_poly.pdbx_seq_one_letter_code
_entity_poly.pdbx_strand_id
1 'polypeptide(L)'
;MARMNSPLKIASRSSPLALVQTGEIIRDLKAAGRVFEYETVKFETAGDRDKTTPLTESSDYFFTDAIDRALLEGRADLAVHSAKDLPRNLNEGLAVYCLTKGLDDRDAWAGRVHWKDLPPNPRVGTSSVLRQKQVLEMRPDAVIVNIRGTIDERLQLVRESKVDGIVVAACALKRLKLDAEIKDIFPWEGMPLQGQLAVVGRRDNRELEELFSVIDVRRQYGRVTLVGAGPGDPELITLKGINALSRADCVFYDYLLDTALLKHAPQAELIYAGKRKGEHSLSQEDLSRMLKEKAFSGKNVVRLKGGDPLIFGRGADEIEYLRSYFIQVDIIPGISSATGIPSSLGVPLTARGISSSVAFLSGHEEGERTQGPKPMNIPRADTLVFLMGLTKLSDIVISLQKDGWPADVPVMVIANGTRPHEQIVQGKLSTIENLVKAQDLTPPALIVVGRTIEFYKASNERTFLHCGTHPDLYRHLGRIYPWPMIDIKPVVFTEAGKKDLLEAFNAAEIVVCTSWYAGHFLVQSLRSSGAHLALAGKIFAVIGERTRKAMRAQGIEPEIVSEEETAQGLFKLMSSRLKLRDKRILFPRSSLPNPFLKDALMAEGAIVREVTIYENNKPPRRPLPSVNFKGVIFTSPSTVRNFLQDYGKIPASWQILAKGPVTLQTLQQEGYHHAASLS
;
A
#
# COMPACT_ATOMS: atom_id res chain seq x y z
N MET A 1 -29.06 2.85 -35.80
CA MET A 1 -29.56 3.95 -34.94
C MET A 1 -31.09 3.96 -35.07
N ALA A 2 -31.79 3.51 -34.03
CA ALA A 2 -33.23 3.71 -33.97
C ALA A 2 -33.50 5.23 -33.96
N ARG A 3 -34.34 5.74 -34.86
CA ARG A 3 -34.85 7.11 -34.79
C ARG A 3 -35.70 7.18 -33.51
N MET A 4 -35.26 7.93 -32.52
CA MET A 4 -36.11 8.29 -31.38
C MET A 4 -37.33 9.07 -31.97
N ASN A 5 -38.51 8.60 -31.67
CA ASN A 5 -39.76 9.12 -32.30
C ASN A 5 -40.17 10.49 -31.74
N SER A 6 -39.47 11.04 -30.76
CA SER A 6 -39.74 12.35 -30.13
C SER A 6 -38.43 12.96 -29.59
N PRO A 7 -38.37 14.32 -29.49
CA PRO A 7 -37.23 14.99 -28.82
C PRO A 7 -37.04 14.51 -27.41
N LEU A 8 -35.76 14.28 -26.98
CA LEU A 8 -35.42 13.93 -25.61
C LEU A 8 -35.69 15.09 -24.67
N LYS A 9 -36.40 14.85 -23.56
CA LYS A 9 -36.63 15.83 -22.52
C LYS A 9 -35.52 15.83 -21.49
N ILE A 10 -34.71 16.88 -21.53
CA ILE A 10 -33.56 17.06 -20.60
C ILE A 10 -33.98 17.96 -19.45
N ALA A 11 -34.07 17.40 -18.26
CA ALA A 11 -34.31 18.18 -17.05
C ALA A 11 -33.05 18.98 -16.67
N SER A 12 -33.26 20.26 -16.36
CA SER A 12 -32.20 21.15 -15.88
C SER A 12 -32.75 22.13 -14.85
N ARG A 13 -31.88 22.62 -13.95
CA ARG A 13 -32.21 23.77 -13.15
C ARG A 13 -32.32 25.01 -14.02
N SER A 14 -33.05 26.03 -13.55
CA SER A 14 -33.26 27.28 -14.31
C SER A 14 -32.06 28.23 -14.32
N SER A 15 -30.99 27.96 -13.54
CA SER A 15 -29.83 28.82 -13.43
C SER A 15 -29.03 28.92 -14.75
N PRO A 16 -28.41 30.07 -15.08
CA PRO A 16 -27.57 30.23 -16.27
C PRO A 16 -26.49 29.14 -16.38
N LEU A 17 -25.85 28.80 -15.27
CA LEU A 17 -24.81 27.77 -15.20
C LEU A 17 -25.36 26.41 -15.61
N ALA A 18 -26.53 25.99 -15.09
CA ALA A 18 -27.13 24.69 -15.42
C ALA A 18 -27.47 24.57 -16.92
N LEU A 19 -27.95 25.64 -17.52
CA LEU A 19 -28.26 25.67 -18.97
C LEU A 19 -26.97 25.55 -19.81
N VAL A 20 -25.88 26.23 -19.42
CA VAL A 20 -24.58 26.10 -20.09
C VAL A 20 -24.06 24.68 -19.97
N GLN A 21 -24.21 24.04 -18.81
CA GLN A 21 -23.79 22.64 -18.57
C GLN A 21 -24.57 21.66 -19.45
N THR A 22 -25.88 21.84 -19.60
CA THR A 22 -26.69 21.02 -20.55
C THR A 22 -26.17 21.19 -21.98
N GLY A 23 -25.89 22.43 -22.41
CA GLY A 23 -25.31 22.69 -23.73
C GLY A 23 -23.92 22.08 -23.93
N GLU A 24 -23.10 21.96 -22.85
CA GLU A 24 -21.77 21.31 -22.87
C GLU A 24 -21.94 19.81 -23.18
N ILE A 25 -22.82 19.10 -22.49
CA ILE A 25 -23.12 17.67 -22.73
C ILE A 25 -23.54 17.43 -24.18
N ILE A 26 -24.41 18.27 -24.70
CA ILE A 26 -24.88 18.12 -26.10
C ILE A 26 -23.74 18.34 -27.11
N ARG A 27 -22.85 19.32 -26.85
CA ARG A 27 -21.67 19.50 -27.72
C ARG A 27 -20.72 18.31 -27.66
N ASP A 28 -20.49 17.74 -26.48
CA ASP A 28 -19.60 16.59 -26.31
C ASP A 28 -20.15 15.35 -27.05
N LEU A 29 -21.45 15.09 -26.94
CA LEU A 29 -22.11 14.01 -27.68
C LEU A 29 -22.05 14.23 -29.20
N LYS A 30 -22.27 15.45 -29.65
CA LYS A 30 -22.18 15.80 -31.09
C LYS A 30 -20.73 15.60 -31.59
N ALA A 31 -19.73 15.99 -30.80
CA ALA A 31 -18.33 15.74 -31.13
C ALA A 31 -18.00 14.23 -31.17
N ALA A 32 -18.69 13.41 -30.36
CA ALA A 32 -18.59 11.95 -30.38
C ALA A 32 -19.46 11.29 -31.48
N GLY A 33 -20.01 12.07 -32.42
CA GLY A 33 -20.82 11.58 -33.52
C GLY A 33 -22.26 11.16 -33.16
N ARG A 34 -22.76 11.61 -32.01
CA ARG A 34 -24.12 11.36 -31.55
C ARG A 34 -24.97 12.62 -31.67
N VAL A 35 -26.01 12.57 -32.52
CA VAL A 35 -26.93 13.69 -32.76
C VAL A 35 -28.35 13.20 -32.55
N PHE A 36 -29.13 13.96 -31.79
CA PHE A 36 -30.55 13.72 -31.54
C PHE A 36 -31.26 15.04 -31.29
N GLU A 37 -32.58 15.03 -31.43
CA GLU A 37 -33.42 16.16 -31.08
C GLU A 37 -33.67 16.17 -29.56
N TYR A 38 -33.66 17.35 -28.95
CA TYR A 38 -33.92 17.50 -27.51
C TYR A 38 -34.63 18.79 -27.21
N GLU A 39 -35.31 18.78 -26.05
CA GLU A 39 -35.86 19.97 -25.41
C GLU A 39 -35.37 20.06 -23.97
N THR A 40 -35.12 21.26 -23.49
CA THR A 40 -34.70 21.48 -22.08
C THR A 40 -35.92 21.85 -21.25
N VAL A 41 -36.25 21.02 -20.27
CA VAL A 41 -37.32 21.25 -19.31
C VAL A 41 -36.74 21.80 -18.03
N LYS A 42 -37.16 23.01 -17.60
CA LYS A 42 -36.62 23.67 -16.41
C LYS A 42 -37.42 23.28 -15.17
N PHE A 43 -36.69 22.99 -14.08
CA PHE A 43 -37.25 22.68 -12.79
C PHE A 43 -36.62 23.59 -11.70
N GLU A 44 -37.40 23.97 -10.72
CA GLU A 44 -36.94 24.59 -9.49
C GLU A 44 -36.82 23.54 -8.40
N THR A 45 -35.60 23.39 -7.85
CA THR A 45 -35.32 22.49 -6.73
C THR A 45 -35.57 23.15 -5.39
N ALA A 46 -35.56 22.39 -4.30
CA ALA A 46 -35.61 22.93 -2.95
C ALA A 46 -34.50 23.96 -2.70
N GLY A 47 -33.27 23.64 -3.21
CA GLY A 47 -32.11 24.54 -3.11
C GLY A 47 -32.19 25.84 -3.92
N ASP A 48 -33.05 25.90 -4.93
CA ASP A 48 -33.31 27.16 -5.68
C ASP A 48 -34.28 28.06 -4.92
N ARG A 49 -35.26 27.47 -4.24
CA ARG A 49 -36.31 28.18 -3.48
C ARG A 49 -35.78 28.66 -2.13
N ASP A 50 -35.14 27.79 -1.38
CA ASP A 50 -34.60 28.11 -0.06
C ASP A 50 -33.15 28.61 -0.14
N LYS A 51 -32.98 29.90 0.02
CA LYS A 51 -31.71 30.60 0.05
C LYS A 51 -31.20 30.88 1.47
N THR A 52 -31.92 30.42 2.51
CA THR A 52 -31.69 30.78 3.91
C THR A 52 -31.10 29.64 4.73
N THR A 53 -31.58 28.42 4.53
CA THR A 53 -31.13 27.24 5.29
C THR A 53 -29.67 26.93 5.02
N PRO A 54 -28.80 26.77 6.04
CA PRO A 54 -27.41 26.36 5.87
C PRO A 54 -27.29 25.02 5.13
N LEU A 55 -26.26 24.84 4.29
CA LEU A 55 -26.04 23.58 3.57
C LEU A 55 -25.78 22.40 4.51
N THR A 56 -25.29 22.65 5.73
CA THR A 56 -25.09 21.65 6.78
C THR A 56 -26.37 21.03 7.32
N GLU A 57 -27.48 21.75 7.18
CA GLU A 57 -28.81 21.34 7.67
C GLU A 57 -29.73 20.90 6.52
N SER A 58 -29.26 20.98 5.27
CA SER A 58 -30.02 20.60 4.09
C SER A 58 -29.89 19.09 3.81
N SER A 59 -30.90 18.49 3.19
CA SER A 59 -30.87 17.09 2.77
C SER A 59 -29.87 16.86 1.61
N ASP A 60 -29.38 15.63 1.45
CA ASP A 60 -28.53 15.23 0.32
C ASP A 60 -29.22 15.47 -1.04
N TYR A 61 -30.54 15.50 -1.10
CA TYR A 61 -31.34 15.70 -2.29
C TYR A 61 -31.73 17.15 -2.56
N PHE A 62 -31.19 18.09 -1.82
CA PHE A 62 -31.59 19.50 -1.82
C PHE A 62 -31.53 20.17 -3.20
N PHE A 63 -30.63 19.74 -4.07
CA PHE A 63 -30.48 20.25 -5.42
C PHE A 63 -30.99 19.31 -6.52
N THR A 64 -31.51 18.12 -6.16
CA THR A 64 -31.93 17.10 -7.15
C THR A 64 -33.38 16.67 -6.97
N ASP A 65 -34.04 16.91 -5.84
CA ASP A 65 -35.36 16.40 -5.44
C ASP A 65 -36.46 16.50 -6.51
N ALA A 66 -36.65 17.70 -7.07
CA ALA A 66 -37.68 17.96 -8.06
C ALA A 66 -37.33 17.31 -9.43
N ILE A 67 -36.04 17.27 -9.75
CA ILE A 67 -35.52 16.68 -10.99
C ILE A 67 -35.62 15.15 -10.91
N ASP A 68 -35.18 14.55 -9.80
CA ASP A 68 -35.23 13.12 -9.57
C ASP A 68 -36.67 12.60 -9.66
N ARG A 69 -37.63 13.32 -9.06
CA ARG A 69 -39.05 13.01 -9.16
C ARG A 69 -39.55 13.10 -10.60
N ALA A 70 -39.15 14.14 -11.35
CA ALA A 70 -39.54 14.29 -12.75
C ALA A 70 -39.01 13.15 -13.64
N LEU A 71 -37.81 12.62 -13.36
CA LEU A 71 -37.25 11.46 -14.04
C LEU A 71 -38.06 10.19 -13.73
N LEU A 72 -38.34 9.94 -12.47
CA LEU A 72 -39.09 8.75 -12.00
C LEU A 72 -40.53 8.75 -12.52
N GLU A 73 -41.17 9.91 -12.61
CA GLU A 73 -42.52 10.09 -13.15
C GLU A 73 -42.58 10.16 -14.69
N GLY A 74 -41.43 10.09 -15.39
CA GLY A 74 -41.36 10.15 -16.84
C GLY A 74 -41.67 11.52 -17.46
N ARG A 75 -41.64 12.60 -16.67
CA ARG A 75 -41.79 13.99 -17.13
C ARG A 75 -40.53 14.52 -17.83
N ALA A 76 -39.38 13.88 -17.56
CA ALA A 76 -38.14 14.05 -18.28
C ALA A 76 -37.46 12.70 -18.50
N ASP A 77 -36.62 12.61 -19.52
CA ASP A 77 -35.92 11.37 -19.89
C ASP A 77 -34.57 11.27 -19.19
N LEU A 78 -33.89 12.39 -19.03
CA LEU A 78 -32.59 12.50 -18.35
C LEU A 78 -32.42 13.88 -17.71
N ALA A 79 -31.42 14.01 -16.85
CA ALA A 79 -31.04 15.26 -16.23
C ALA A 79 -29.52 15.48 -16.30
N VAL A 80 -29.11 16.74 -16.38
CA VAL A 80 -27.71 17.16 -16.31
C VAL A 80 -27.46 17.89 -14.99
N HIS A 81 -26.46 17.41 -14.24
CA HIS A 81 -26.05 17.96 -12.95
C HIS A 81 -24.55 18.31 -12.94
N SER A 82 -24.18 19.30 -12.14
CA SER A 82 -22.80 19.34 -11.63
C SER A 82 -22.58 18.07 -10.81
N ALA A 83 -21.61 17.26 -11.17
CA ALA A 83 -21.44 15.94 -10.56
C ALA A 83 -21.22 15.99 -9.02
N LYS A 84 -20.58 17.05 -8.52
CA LYS A 84 -20.36 17.29 -7.08
C LYS A 84 -21.64 17.55 -6.28
N ASP A 85 -22.75 17.89 -6.96
CA ASP A 85 -24.05 18.18 -6.32
C ASP A 85 -24.95 16.93 -6.29
N LEU A 86 -24.49 15.77 -6.80
CA LEU A 86 -25.21 14.52 -6.68
C LEU A 86 -25.27 14.05 -5.22
N PRO A 87 -26.40 13.45 -4.79
CA PRO A 87 -26.51 12.83 -3.49
C PRO A 87 -25.54 11.63 -3.38
N ARG A 88 -25.10 11.32 -2.16
CA ARG A 88 -24.24 10.14 -1.91
C ARG A 88 -24.87 8.83 -2.42
N ASN A 89 -26.18 8.70 -2.24
CA ASN A 89 -26.96 7.60 -2.79
C ASN A 89 -28.03 8.20 -3.71
N LEU A 90 -28.04 7.79 -4.97
CA LEU A 90 -29.12 8.14 -5.87
C LEU A 90 -30.44 7.50 -5.42
N ASN A 91 -31.55 8.15 -5.76
CA ASN A 91 -32.86 7.54 -5.59
C ASN A 91 -32.94 6.17 -6.28
N GLU A 92 -33.63 5.22 -5.64
CA GLU A 92 -33.90 3.92 -6.22
C GLU A 92 -34.64 4.08 -7.56
N GLY A 93 -34.15 3.39 -8.60
CA GLY A 93 -34.67 3.54 -9.97
C GLY A 93 -33.90 4.53 -10.84
N LEU A 94 -32.99 5.34 -10.30
CA LEU A 94 -32.09 6.21 -11.07
C LEU A 94 -30.67 5.65 -11.19
N ALA A 95 -29.98 6.07 -12.25
CA ALA A 95 -28.57 5.72 -12.50
C ALA A 95 -27.83 6.91 -13.13
N VAL A 96 -26.52 6.99 -12.85
CA VAL A 96 -25.61 7.89 -13.58
C VAL A 96 -25.21 7.23 -14.89
N TYR A 97 -25.67 7.77 -16.02
CA TYR A 97 -25.34 7.25 -17.36
C TYR A 97 -23.91 7.60 -17.76
N CYS A 98 -23.46 8.81 -17.48
CA CYS A 98 -22.07 9.19 -17.68
C CYS A 98 -21.59 10.25 -16.71
N LEU A 99 -20.27 10.29 -16.52
CA LEU A 99 -19.52 11.43 -16.00
C LEU A 99 -18.65 11.99 -17.13
N THR A 100 -18.63 13.32 -17.29
CA THR A 100 -17.76 13.95 -18.29
C THR A 100 -16.35 14.15 -17.77
N LYS A 101 -15.41 14.44 -18.67
CA LYS A 101 -14.10 14.95 -18.31
C LYS A 101 -14.25 16.29 -17.58
N GLY A 102 -13.62 16.45 -16.42
CA GLY A 102 -13.65 17.70 -15.66
C GLY A 102 -12.98 18.85 -16.40
N LEU A 103 -13.57 20.06 -16.33
CA LEU A 103 -12.97 21.27 -16.90
C LEU A 103 -11.83 21.79 -16.02
N ASP A 104 -12.10 22.01 -14.73
CA ASP A 104 -11.15 22.48 -13.73
C ASP A 104 -11.71 22.13 -12.35
N ASP A 105 -10.99 21.36 -11.56
CA ASP A 105 -11.43 20.87 -10.26
C ASP A 105 -11.03 21.78 -9.08
N ARG A 106 -10.25 22.85 -9.37
CA ARG A 106 -9.74 23.77 -8.35
C ARG A 106 -10.77 24.80 -7.95
N ASP A 107 -10.56 25.39 -6.79
CA ASP A 107 -11.30 26.56 -6.32
C ASP A 107 -10.59 27.85 -6.71
N ALA A 108 -11.37 28.89 -6.98
CA ALA A 108 -10.90 30.20 -7.34
C ALA A 108 -11.31 31.23 -6.28
N TRP A 109 -10.46 32.20 -6.07
CA TRP A 109 -10.75 33.45 -5.41
C TRP A 109 -11.29 34.46 -6.42
N ALA A 110 -12.49 34.94 -6.24
CA ALA A 110 -13.07 36.04 -6.98
C ALA A 110 -13.32 37.21 -6.00
N GLY A 111 -12.35 38.09 -5.96
CA GLY A 111 -12.31 39.20 -5.02
C GLY A 111 -11.94 40.52 -5.68
N ARG A 112 -11.98 41.62 -4.91
CA ARG A 112 -11.57 42.95 -5.39
C ARG A 112 -10.05 43.07 -5.56
N VAL A 113 -9.30 42.36 -4.72
CA VAL A 113 -7.84 42.28 -4.72
C VAL A 113 -7.39 40.86 -4.73
N HIS A 114 -6.11 40.59 -4.96
CA HIS A 114 -5.53 39.24 -4.83
C HIS A 114 -5.61 38.77 -3.39
N TRP A 115 -5.66 37.46 -3.20
CA TRP A 115 -5.74 36.82 -1.89
C TRP A 115 -4.64 37.26 -0.92
N LYS A 116 -3.42 37.38 -1.42
CA LYS A 116 -2.25 37.84 -0.65
C LYS A 116 -2.32 39.29 -0.18
N ASP A 117 -3.09 40.11 -0.89
CA ASP A 117 -3.20 41.57 -0.66
C ASP A 117 -4.44 41.92 0.21
N LEU A 118 -5.13 40.94 0.76
CA LEU A 118 -6.28 41.14 1.63
C LEU A 118 -5.89 41.78 2.97
N PRO A 119 -6.70 42.71 3.48
CA PRO A 119 -6.50 43.33 4.79
C PRO A 119 -6.67 42.29 5.94
N PRO A 120 -6.29 42.61 7.17
CA PRO A 120 -6.63 41.80 8.34
C PRO A 120 -8.14 41.59 8.49
N ASN A 121 -8.56 40.42 8.98
CA ASN A 121 -9.96 40.03 9.17
C ASN A 121 -10.82 40.13 7.89
N PRO A 122 -10.38 39.56 6.74
CA PRO A 122 -11.12 39.67 5.49
C PRO A 122 -12.43 38.90 5.56
N ARG A 123 -13.51 39.50 5.01
CA ARG A 123 -14.82 38.83 4.91
C ARG A 123 -14.87 37.94 3.68
N VAL A 124 -14.81 36.64 3.88
CA VAL A 124 -14.75 35.63 2.83
C VAL A 124 -16.11 34.96 2.64
N GLY A 125 -16.70 35.13 1.46
CA GLY A 125 -18.01 34.57 1.13
C GLY A 125 -17.91 33.09 0.69
N THR A 126 -18.43 32.18 1.51
CA THR A 126 -18.61 30.76 1.16
C THR A 126 -19.60 30.09 2.11
N SER A 127 -20.40 29.11 1.60
CA SER A 127 -21.28 28.27 2.43
C SER A 127 -20.85 26.80 2.43
N SER A 128 -19.75 26.47 1.77
CA SER A 128 -19.19 25.11 1.77
C SER A 128 -18.34 24.89 3.00
N VAL A 129 -18.67 23.93 3.85
CA VAL A 129 -17.91 23.58 5.06
C VAL A 129 -16.46 23.26 4.75
N LEU A 130 -16.20 22.50 3.66
CA LEU A 130 -14.84 22.19 3.22
C LEU A 130 -14.05 23.46 2.92
N ARG A 131 -14.64 24.40 2.15
CA ARG A 131 -13.97 25.67 1.81
C ARG A 131 -13.76 26.56 3.04
N GLN A 132 -14.73 26.60 3.98
CA GLN A 132 -14.58 27.32 5.24
C GLN A 132 -13.35 26.82 6.01
N LYS A 133 -13.21 25.50 6.16
CA LYS A 133 -12.05 24.86 6.81
C LYS A 133 -10.76 25.24 6.11
N GLN A 134 -10.69 25.08 4.80
CA GLN A 134 -9.49 25.38 3.99
C GLN A 134 -9.10 26.87 4.04
N VAL A 135 -10.09 27.77 4.02
CA VAL A 135 -9.87 29.20 4.17
C VAL A 135 -9.27 29.52 5.54
N LEU A 136 -9.85 28.97 6.62
CA LEU A 136 -9.39 29.22 7.99
C LEU A 136 -8.01 28.59 8.27
N GLU A 137 -7.67 27.49 7.62
CA GLU A 137 -6.31 26.92 7.67
C GLU A 137 -5.26 27.86 7.02
N MET A 138 -5.61 28.53 5.92
CA MET A 138 -4.71 29.49 5.25
C MET A 138 -4.74 30.90 5.88
N ARG A 139 -5.89 31.32 6.38
CA ARG A 139 -6.15 32.64 6.95
C ARG A 139 -7.03 32.48 8.21
N PRO A 140 -6.41 32.17 9.37
CA PRO A 140 -7.14 32.00 10.63
C PRO A 140 -7.90 33.25 11.07
N ASP A 141 -7.51 34.43 10.59
CA ASP A 141 -8.15 35.72 10.83
C ASP A 141 -9.37 35.99 9.93
N ALA A 142 -9.66 35.14 8.93
CA ALA A 142 -10.76 35.37 8.02
C ALA A 142 -12.13 35.26 8.69
N VAL A 143 -13.02 36.21 8.36
CA VAL A 143 -14.43 36.19 8.79
C VAL A 143 -15.26 35.51 7.70
N ILE A 144 -15.74 34.32 7.98
CA ILE A 144 -16.57 33.56 7.03
C ILE A 144 -17.98 34.17 6.97
N VAL A 145 -18.41 34.48 5.74
CA VAL A 145 -19.76 34.95 5.46
C VAL A 145 -20.49 33.91 4.63
N ASN A 146 -21.57 33.35 5.19
CA ASN A 146 -22.40 32.40 4.46
C ASN A 146 -23.13 33.10 3.32
N ILE A 147 -22.93 32.65 2.09
CA ILE A 147 -23.55 33.23 0.90
C ILE A 147 -24.28 32.15 0.09
N ARG A 148 -25.45 32.52 -0.45
CA ARG A 148 -26.29 31.65 -1.29
C ARG A 148 -26.61 32.39 -2.61
N GLY A 149 -27.21 31.69 -3.56
CA GLY A 149 -27.60 32.25 -4.84
C GLY A 149 -26.72 31.82 -6.00
N THR A 150 -27.03 32.32 -7.18
CA THR A 150 -26.26 32.12 -8.42
C THR A 150 -24.87 32.73 -8.33
N ILE A 151 -23.98 32.39 -9.25
CA ILE A 151 -22.63 32.98 -9.31
C ILE A 151 -22.70 34.51 -9.43
N ASP A 152 -23.60 35.02 -10.29
CA ASP A 152 -23.76 36.47 -10.49
C ASP A 152 -24.26 37.18 -9.22
N GLU A 153 -25.25 36.60 -8.48
CA GLU A 153 -25.70 37.14 -7.21
C GLU A 153 -24.56 37.20 -6.17
N ARG A 154 -23.72 36.14 -6.14
CA ARG A 154 -22.56 36.11 -5.22
C ARG A 154 -21.47 37.14 -5.60
N LEU A 155 -21.18 37.30 -6.88
CA LEU A 155 -20.26 38.35 -7.37
C LEU A 155 -20.80 39.77 -7.08
N GLN A 156 -22.13 39.91 -7.11
CA GLN A 156 -22.75 41.21 -6.74
C GLN A 156 -22.45 41.57 -5.27
N LEU A 157 -22.40 40.63 -4.34
CA LEU A 157 -22.01 40.86 -2.94
C LEU A 157 -20.57 41.44 -2.84
N VAL A 158 -19.67 41.00 -3.72
CA VAL A 158 -18.29 41.53 -3.81
C VAL A 158 -18.31 42.98 -4.31
N ARG A 159 -19.07 43.23 -5.39
CA ARG A 159 -19.21 44.59 -5.97
C ARG A 159 -19.85 45.58 -4.97
N GLU A 160 -20.81 45.12 -4.20
CA GLU A 160 -21.47 45.90 -3.14
C GLU A 160 -20.65 45.98 -1.84
N SER A 161 -19.43 45.47 -1.82
CA SER A 161 -18.56 45.46 -0.64
C SER A 161 -19.14 44.81 0.61
N LYS A 162 -20.09 43.88 0.45
CA LYS A 162 -20.64 43.03 1.55
C LYS A 162 -19.67 41.95 1.96
N VAL A 163 -18.85 41.48 1.03
CA VAL A 163 -17.71 40.59 1.25
C VAL A 163 -16.49 41.09 0.47
N ASP A 164 -15.27 40.76 0.88
CA ASP A 164 -14.07 41.14 0.20
C ASP A 164 -13.78 40.29 -1.04
N GLY A 165 -14.35 39.11 -1.06
CA GLY A 165 -14.39 38.20 -2.19
C GLY A 165 -15.10 36.87 -1.82
N ILE A 166 -15.20 36.02 -2.82
CA ILE A 166 -15.90 34.72 -2.69
C ILE A 166 -14.98 33.58 -3.11
N VAL A 167 -15.13 32.41 -2.48
CA VAL A 167 -14.49 31.17 -2.90
C VAL A 167 -15.51 30.35 -3.69
N VAL A 168 -15.21 30.13 -4.96
CA VAL A 168 -16.07 29.41 -5.90
C VAL A 168 -15.27 28.41 -6.75
N ALA A 169 -15.93 27.43 -7.34
CA ALA A 169 -15.27 26.53 -8.28
C ALA A 169 -14.81 27.28 -9.54
N ALA A 170 -13.55 27.16 -9.91
CA ALA A 170 -12.99 27.81 -11.10
C ALA A 170 -13.76 27.43 -12.38
N CYS A 171 -14.17 26.16 -12.50
CA CYS A 171 -14.98 25.67 -13.61
C CYS A 171 -16.32 26.41 -13.80
N ALA A 172 -16.93 26.88 -12.71
CA ALA A 172 -18.19 27.61 -12.79
C ALA A 172 -18.01 28.98 -13.44
N LEU A 173 -16.97 29.72 -13.06
CA LEU A 173 -16.61 30.99 -13.69
C LEU A 173 -16.24 30.81 -15.15
N LYS A 174 -15.42 29.79 -15.48
CA LYS A 174 -15.02 29.50 -16.86
C LYS A 174 -16.22 29.16 -17.76
N ARG A 175 -17.16 28.33 -17.27
CA ARG A 175 -18.39 27.99 -18.01
C ARG A 175 -19.25 29.21 -18.30
N LEU A 176 -19.32 30.15 -17.37
CA LEU A 176 -20.05 31.40 -17.54
C LEU A 176 -19.26 32.47 -18.30
N LYS A 177 -18.01 32.18 -18.74
CA LYS A 177 -17.11 33.15 -19.39
C LYS A 177 -16.77 34.36 -18.49
N LEU A 178 -16.64 34.09 -17.20
CA LEU A 178 -16.29 35.06 -16.16
C LEU A 178 -14.83 34.89 -15.67
N ASP A 179 -13.94 34.44 -16.56
CA ASP A 179 -12.53 34.16 -16.22
C ASP A 179 -11.83 35.42 -15.68
N ALA A 180 -12.23 36.62 -16.12
CA ALA A 180 -11.68 37.90 -15.65
C ALA A 180 -11.93 38.17 -14.15
N GLU A 181 -12.94 37.54 -13.56
CA GLU A 181 -13.24 37.63 -12.14
C GLU A 181 -12.29 36.80 -11.28
N ILE A 182 -11.55 35.84 -11.86
CA ILE A 182 -10.59 34.99 -11.15
C ILE A 182 -9.35 35.82 -10.83
N LYS A 183 -9.09 36.10 -9.56
CA LYS A 183 -7.87 36.74 -9.09
C LYS A 183 -6.79 35.75 -8.73
N ASP A 184 -7.17 34.66 -8.04
CA ASP A 184 -6.24 33.59 -7.64
C ASP A 184 -6.92 32.22 -7.78
N ILE A 185 -6.09 31.19 -7.97
CA ILE A 185 -6.49 29.78 -7.89
C ILE A 185 -5.87 29.19 -6.63
N PHE A 186 -6.68 28.53 -5.83
CA PHE A 186 -6.21 27.90 -4.60
C PHE A 186 -5.46 26.60 -4.86
N PRO A 187 -4.43 26.27 -4.05
CA PRO A 187 -3.62 25.07 -4.22
C PRO A 187 -4.26 23.79 -3.65
N TRP A 188 -5.36 23.91 -2.92
CA TRP A 188 -6.04 22.78 -2.30
C TRP A 188 -6.91 21.99 -3.30
N GLU A 189 -7.23 20.76 -2.95
CA GLU A 189 -8.17 19.92 -3.70
C GLU A 189 -9.60 20.47 -3.54
N GLY A 190 -10.32 20.62 -4.65
CA GLY A 190 -11.73 20.99 -4.64
C GLY A 190 -12.63 19.86 -4.12
N MET A 191 -13.94 20.11 -4.13
CA MET A 191 -14.91 19.06 -3.79
C MET A 191 -14.81 17.87 -4.75
N PRO A 192 -15.07 16.63 -4.30
CA PRO A 192 -15.14 15.47 -5.19
C PRO A 192 -15.98 15.76 -6.43
N LEU A 193 -15.51 15.32 -7.59
CA LEU A 193 -16.16 15.50 -8.91
C LEU A 193 -16.33 16.96 -9.34
N GLN A 194 -15.71 17.93 -8.67
CA GLN A 194 -15.75 19.31 -9.08
C GLN A 194 -15.23 19.47 -10.51
N GLY A 195 -15.94 20.24 -11.31
CA GLY A 195 -15.61 20.41 -12.73
C GLY A 195 -16.26 19.39 -13.66
N GLN A 196 -16.63 18.21 -13.19
CA GLN A 196 -17.32 17.19 -13.97
C GLN A 196 -18.84 17.44 -14.02
N LEU A 197 -19.47 16.97 -15.09
CA LEU A 197 -20.92 16.92 -15.23
C LEU A 197 -21.38 15.46 -15.16
N ALA A 198 -22.56 15.26 -14.62
CA ALA A 198 -23.22 13.96 -14.57
C ALA A 198 -24.53 13.99 -15.36
N VAL A 199 -24.77 12.94 -16.13
CA VAL A 199 -26.06 12.67 -16.75
C VAL A 199 -26.74 11.56 -15.96
N VAL A 200 -27.93 11.83 -15.44
CA VAL A 200 -28.74 10.91 -14.65
C VAL A 200 -30.02 10.58 -15.41
N GLY A 201 -30.44 9.33 -15.37
CA GLY A 201 -31.70 8.87 -15.95
C GLY A 201 -32.25 7.64 -15.24
N ARG A 202 -33.37 7.10 -15.74
CA ARG A 202 -33.95 5.88 -15.17
C ARG A 202 -33.06 4.67 -15.43
N ARG A 203 -32.88 3.84 -14.42
CA ARG A 203 -31.99 2.65 -14.44
C ARG A 203 -32.39 1.62 -15.49
N ASP A 204 -33.66 1.56 -15.88
CA ASP A 204 -34.21 0.64 -16.86
C ASP A 204 -34.01 1.10 -18.32
N ASN A 205 -33.59 2.35 -18.55
CA ASN A 205 -33.41 2.89 -19.90
C ASN A 205 -31.98 2.66 -20.42
N ARG A 206 -31.71 1.43 -20.84
CA ARG A 206 -30.40 1.01 -21.36
C ARG A 206 -29.99 1.70 -22.65
N GLU A 207 -30.98 2.08 -23.50
CA GLU A 207 -30.70 2.77 -24.76
C GLU A 207 -30.09 4.14 -24.54
N LEU A 208 -30.62 4.91 -23.57
CA LEU A 208 -30.05 6.20 -23.21
C LEU A 208 -28.70 6.02 -22.47
N GLU A 209 -28.58 5.03 -21.58
CA GLU A 209 -27.32 4.74 -20.92
C GLU A 209 -26.21 4.45 -21.95
N GLU A 210 -26.50 3.64 -22.98
CA GLU A 210 -25.56 3.34 -24.05
C GLU A 210 -25.23 4.58 -24.89
N LEU A 211 -26.23 5.43 -25.21
CA LEU A 211 -26.03 6.69 -25.93
C LEU A 211 -25.01 7.59 -25.24
N PHE A 212 -25.13 7.78 -23.92
CA PHE A 212 -24.26 8.66 -23.14
C PHE A 212 -22.92 7.99 -22.76
N SER A 213 -22.82 6.67 -22.83
CA SER A 213 -21.62 5.92 -22.48
C SER A 213 -20.37 6.32 -23.30
N VAL A 214 -20.56 6.89 -24.48
CA VAL A 214 -19.45 7.30 -25.38
C VAL A 214 -18.65 8.48 -24.85
N ILE A 215 -19.24 9.28 -23.95
CA ILE A 215 -18.58 10.41 -23.27
C ILE A 215 -18.32 10.12 -21.78
N ASP A 216 -18.56 8.90 -21.32
CA ASP A 216 -18.38 8.51 -19.94
C ASP A 216 -16.89 8.22 -19.63
N VAL A 217 -16.26 9.12 -18.90
CA VAL A 217 -14.84 8.98 -18.53
C VAL A 217 -14.58 7.79 -17.59
N ARG A 218 -15.61 7.29 -16.85
CA ARG A 218 -15.48 6.15 -15.95
C ARG A 218 -15.06 4.86 -16.69
N ARG A 219 -15.31 4.78 -17.98
CA ARG A 219 -14.87 3.66 -18.85
C ARG A 219 -13.36 3.56 -18.98
N GLN A 220 -12.67 4.66 -18.73
CA GLN A 220 -11.20 4.74 -18.76
C GLN A 220 -10.58 4.54 -17.38
N TYR A 221 -11.40 4.55 -16.33
CA TYR A 221 -10.91 4.35 -14.97
C TYR A 221 -10.49 2.89 -14.78
N GLY A 222 -9.37 2.71 -14.10
CA GLY A 222 -9.02 1.44 -13.49
C GLY A 222 -9.85 1.21 -12.22
N ARG A 223 -9.46 0.20 -11.47
CA ARG A 223 -10.09 -0.16 -10.20
C ARG A 223 -9.10 -0.11 -9.06
N VAL A 224 -9.60 0.04 -7.84
CA VAL A 224 -8.79 -0.10 -6.64
C VAL A 224 -9.25 -1.34 -5.87
N THR A 225 -8.33 -2.22 -5.54
CA THR A 225 -8.61 -3.41 -4.72
C THR A 225 -7.90 -3.27 -3.38
N LEU A 226 -8.66 -3.19 -2.29
CA LEU A 226 -8.11 -3.27 -0.94
C LEU A 226 -7.88 -4.74 -0.60
N VAL A 227 -6.64 -5.12 -0.32
CA VAL A 227 -6.25 -6.51 -0.05
C VAL A 227 -5.70 -6.63 1.36
N GLY A 228 -6.28 -7.53 2.15
CA GLY A 228 -5.72 -7.91 3.45
C GLY A 228 -4.56 -8.86 3.28
N ALA A 229 -3.40 -8.47 3.82
CA ALA A 229 -2.15 -9.20 3.73
C ALA A 229 -1.96 -10.27 4.83
N GLY A 230 -2.88 -10.34 5.78
CA GLY A 230 -2.72 -11.21 6.95
C GLY A 230 -1.90 -10.59 8.08
N PRO A 231 -1.70 -11.33 9.19
CA PRO A 231 -1.18 -10.80 10.45
C PRO A 231 0.35 -10.61 10.48
N GLY A 232 1.08 -11.09 9.47
CA GLY A 232 2.54 -10.98 9.42
C GLY A 232 3.22 -12.10 8.63
N ASP A 233 2.83 -13.35 8.83
CA ASP A 233 3.30 -14.48 8.03
C ASP A 233 2.76 -14.36 6.59
N PRO A 234 3.63 -14.29 5.56
CA PRO A 234 3.21 -14.15 4.17
C PRO A 234 2.37 -15.34 3.66
N GLU A 235 2.45 -16.51 4.29
CA GLU A 235 1.63 -17.66 3.91
C GLU A 235 0.16 -17.53 4.37
N LEU A 236 -0.14 -16.56 5.23
CA LEU A 236 -1.50 -16.27 5.70
C LEU A 236 -2.26 -15.28 4.80
N ILE A 237 -1.73 -14.93 3.65
CA ILE A 237 -2.47 -14.18 2.64
C ILE A 237 -3.49 -15.11 1.94
N THR A 238 -4.61 -14.56 1.52
CA THR A 238 -5.61 -15.32 0.78
C THR A 238 -5.20 -15.56 -0.68
N LEU A 239 -5.67 -16.65 -1.29
CA LEU A 239 -5.48 -16.91 -2.72
C LEU A 239 -6.04 -15.78 -3.60
N LYS A 240 -7.17 -15.17 -3.20
CA LYS A 240 -7.71 -13.99 -3.89
C LYS A 240 -6.75 -12.81 -3.81
N GLY A 241 -6.08 -12.60 -2.67
CA GLY A 241 -5.06 -11.57 -2.50
C GLY A 241 -3.86 -11.76 -3.42
N ILE A 242 -3.34 -12.98 -3.53
CA ILE A 242 -2.27 -13.33 -4.47
C ILE A 242 -2.69 -13.04 -5.92
N ASN A 243 -3.91 -13.47 -6.30
CA ASN A 243 -4.44 -13.24 -7.65
C ASN A 243 -4.64 -11.75 -7.96
N ALA A 244 -5.01 -10.92 -6.98
CA ALA A 244 -5.10 -9.48 -7.16
C ALA A 244 -3.71 -8.86 -7.36
N LEU A 245 -2.72 -9.24 -6.55
CA LEU A 245 -1.34 -8.79 -6.68
C LEU A 245 -0.75 -9.13 -8.06
N SER A 246 -1.00 -10.34 -8.58
CA SER A 246 -0.46 -10.77 -9.88
C SER A 246 -1.00 -10.00 -11.09
N ARG A 247 -2.14 -9.31 -10.91
CA ARG A 247 -2.80 -8.52 -11.96
C ARG A 247 -2.68 -7.01 -11.74
N ALA A 248 -1.98 -6.60 -10.68
CA ALA A 248 -1.83 -5.20 -10.33
C ALA A 248 -0.86 -4.49 -11.28
N ASP A 249 -1.22 -3.28 -11.72
CA ASP A 249 -0.31 -2.35 -12.38
C ASP A 249 0.46 -1.50 -11.36
N CYS A 250 -0.11 -1.34 -10.15
CA CYS A 250 0.45 -0.56 -9.05
C CYS A 250 0.06 -1.16 -7.70
N VAL A 251 1.01 -1.27 -6.77
CA VAL A 251 0.79 -1.76 -5.41
C VAL A 251 1.22 -0.71 -4.39
N PHE A 252 0.27 -0.22 -3.60
CA PHE A 252 0.56 0.62 -2.43
C PHE A 252 0.66 -0.28 -1.19
N TYR A 253 1.77 -0.19 -0.46
CA TYR A 253 2.02 -1.04 0.71
C TYR A 253 2.65 -0.24 1.86
N ASP A 254 2.49 -0.71 3.10
CA ASP A 254 2.99 -0.07 4.31
C ASP A 254 4.08 -0.91 5.03
N TYR A 255 4.61 -0.38 6.15
CA TYR A 255 5.72 -0.98 6.86
C TYR A 255 5.37 -2.27 7.64
N LEU A 256 4.08 -2.51 7.89
CA LEU A 256 3.62 -3.69 8.65
C LEU A 256 3.61 -4.97 7.81
N LEU A 257 3.94 -4.89 6.54
CA LEU A 257 3.88 -6.01 5.62
C LEU A 257 5.21 -6.76 5.53
N ASP A 258 5.15 -8.06 5.29
CA ASP A 258 6.31 -8.79 4.81
C ASP A 258 6.50 -8.50 3.32
N THR A 259 7.67 -7.95 2.98
CA THR A 259 8.01 -7.61 1.59
C THR A 259 8.09 -8.83 0.67
N ALA A 260 8.16 -10.05 1.22
CA ALA A 260 8.06 -11.28 0.44
C ALA A 260 6.75 -11.41 -0.34
N LEU A 261 5.67 -10.74 0.12
CA LEU A 261 4.40 -10.69 -0.62
C LEU A 261 4.50 -9.96 -1.95
N LEU A 262 5.40 -8.97 -2.07
CA LEU A 262 5.58 -8.17 -3.28
C LEU A 262 6.11 -8.98 -4.46
N LYS A 263 6.69 -10.16 -4.22
CA LYS A 263 7.08 -11.12 -5.29
C LYS A 263 5.90 -11.56 -6.16
N HIS A 264 4.67 -11.48 -5.64
CA HIS A 264 3.45 -11.84 -6.37
C HIS A 264 2.97 -10.73 -7.32
N ALA A 265 3.61 -9.56 -7.29
CA ALA A 265 3.31 -8.44 -8.18
C ALA A 265 4.56 -8.03 -9.01
N PRO A 266 5.13 -8.92 -9.82
CA PRO A 266 6.46 -8.73 -10.43
C PRO A 266 6.50 -7.62 -11.48
N GLN A 267 5.34 -7.21 -12.01
CA GLN A 267 5.23 -6.18 -13.04
C GLN A 267 4.67 -4.85 -12.50
N ALA A 268 4.22 -4.84 -11.24
CA ALA A 268 3.58 -3.66 -10.66
C ALA A 268 4.61 -2.59 -10.24
N GLU A 269 4.22 -1.34 -10.39
CA GLU A 269 4.88 -0.23 -9.73
C GLU A 269 4.65 -0.33 -8.22
N LEU A 270 5.71 -0.43 -7.42
CA LEU A 270 5.64 -0.58 -5.97
C LEU A 270 5.78 0.78 -5.29
N ILE A 271 4.74 1.21 -4.58
CA ILE A 271 4.70 2.50 -3.88
C ILE A 271 4.59 2.26 -2.37
N TYR A 272 5.62 2.70 -1.65
CA TYR A 272 5.63 2.62 -0.19
C TYR A 272 4.77 3.75 0.41
N ALA A 273 3.75 3.36 1.17
CA ALA A 273 2.78 4.28 1.80
C ALA A 273 2.93 4.35 3.33
N GLY A 274 3.94 3.71 3.90
CA GLY A 274 4.16 3.65 5.34
C GLY A 274 4.86 4.89 5.90
N LYS A 275 4.78 5.08 7.24
CA LYS A 275 5.52 6.13 7.95
C LYS A 275 6.96 5.68 8.16
N ARG A 276 7.95 6.41 7.66
CA ARG A 276 9.36 6.25 8.01
C ARG A 276 9.75 7.29 9.06
N LYS A 277 10.51 6.85 10.08
CA LYS A 277 11.10 7.78 11.07
C LYS A 277 12.08 8.71 10.33
N GLY A 278 11.76 10.03 10.27
CA GLY A 278 12.64 11.04 9.67
C GLY A 278 12.31 11.49 8.24
N GLU A 279 11.32 10.89 7.57
CA GLU A 279 10.81 11.36 6.27
C GLU A 279 9.36 11.86 6.41
N HIS A 280 8.95 12.80 5.56
CA HIS A 280 7.54 13.24 5.48
C HIS A 280 6.67 12.03 5.20
N SER A 281 5.89 11.61 6.20
CA SER A 281 4.92 10.54 6.03
C SER A 281 3.78 11.03 5.15
N LEU A 282 3.38 10.24 4.15
CA LEU A 282 2.15 10.48 3.42
C LEU A 282 0.99 10.60 4.40
N SER A 283 0.21 11.68 4.31
CA SER A 283 -1.04 11.78 5.02
C SER A 283 -2.04 10.76 4.47
N GLN A 284 -3.07 10.41 5.23
CA GLN A 284 -4.14 9.53 4.72
C GLN A 284 -4.84 10.16 3.50
N GLU A 285 -4.95 11.49 3.49
CA GLU A 285 -5.51 12.27 2.40
C GLU A 285 -4.63 12.17 1.14
N ASP A 286 -3.30 12.34 1.28
CA ASP A 286 -2.37 12.18 0.16
C ASP A 286 -2.39 10.78 -0.42
N LEU A 287 -2.41 9.76 0.44
CA LEU A 287 -2.51 8.37 0.02
C LEU A 287 -3.80 8.12 -0.78
N SER A 288 -4.94 8.58 -0.28
CA SER A 288 -6.23 8.42 -0.96
C SER A 288 -6.24 9.16 -2.30
N ARG A 289 -5.63 10.35 -2.37
CA ARG A 289 -5.44 11.11 -3.62
C ARG A 289 -4.59 10.34 -4.62
N MET A 290 -3.46 9.79 -4.21
CA MET A 290 -2.59 8.99 -5.09
C MET A 290 -3.29 7.73 -5.62
N LEU A 291 -4.08 7.03 -4.80
CA LEU A 291 -4.90 5.91 -5.23
C LEU A 291 -5.89 6.33 -6.32
N LYS A 292 -6.58 7.47 -6.12
CA LYS A 292 -7.50 8.07 -7.10
C LYS A 292 -6.79 8.38 -8.43
N GLU A 293 -5.64 9.05 -8.38
CA GLU A 293 -4.88 9.45 -9.56
C GLU A 293 -4.43 8.24 -10.40
N LYS A 294 -3.96 7.18 -9.74
CA LYS A 294 -3.60 5.93 -10.42
C LYS A 294 -4.81 5.25 -11.04
N ALA A 295 -5.96 5.22 -10.35
CA ALA A 295 -7.20 4.68 -10.90
C ALA A 295 -7.71 5.52 -12.08
N PHE A 296 -7.67 6.85 -12.01
CA PHE A 296 -8.04 7.73 -13.12
C PHE A 296 -7.15 7.55 -14.36
N SER A 297 -5.90 7.12 -14.18
CA SER A 297 -5.00 6.77 -15.29
C SER A 297 -5.24 5.37 -15.88
N GLY A 298 -6.33 4.70 -15.50
CA GLY A 298 -6.72 3.38 -16.01
C GLY A 298 -6.00 2.19 -15.36
N LYS A 299 -5.26 2.40 -14.27
CA LYS A 299 -4.47 1.37 -13.60
C LYS A 299 -5.31 0.49 -12.68
N ASN A 300 -5.02 -0.82 -12.66
CA ASN A 300 -5.48 -1.74 -11.62
C ASN A 300 -4.60 -1.55 -10.39
N VAL A 301 -5.13 -0.90 -9.38
CA VAL A 301 -4.40 -0.54 -8.17
C VAL A 301 -4.71 -1.52 -7.06
N VAL A 302 -3.68 -2.06 -6.42
CA VAL A 302 -3.81 -2.82 -5.18
C VAL A 302 -3.33 -1.98 -4.01
N ARG A 303 -4.19 -1.78 -3.01
CA ARG A 303 -3.83 -1.27 -1.70
C ARG A 303 -3.67 -2.46 -0.76
N LEU A 304 -2.43 -2.87 -0.51
CA LEU A 304 -2.08 -3.99 0.36
C LEU A 304 -1.98 -3.49 1.80
N LYS A 305 -2.80 -4.03 2.70
CA LYS A 305 -2.95 -3.61 4.11
C LYS A 305 -2.67 -4.76 5.06
N GLY A 306 -1.95 -4.52 6.15
CA GLY A 306 -1.74 -5.54 7.19
C GLY A 306 -3.04 -6.00 7.82
N GLY A 307 -3.17 -7.27 8.14
CA GLY A 307 -4.36 -7.87 8.71
C GLY A 307 -5.53 -7.91 7.73
N ASP A 308 -6.68 -7.40 8.15
CA ASP A 308 -7.88 -7.18 7.35
C ASP A 308 -8.07 -5.68 7.07
N PRO A 309 -8.44 -5.27 5.85
CA PRO A 309 -8.56 -3.85 5.49
C PRO A 309 -9.59 -3.07 6.31
N LEU A 310 -10.63 -3.76 6.81
CA LEU A 310 -11.78 -3.16 7.48
C LEU A 310 -11.76 -3.30 9.01
N ILE A 311 -10.75 -4.00 9.57
CA ILE A 311 -10.59 -4.13 11.03
C ILE A 311 -9.46 -3.21 11.48
N PHE A 312 -9.81 -2.02 12.01
CA PHE A 312 -8.88 -0.96 12.43
C PHE A 312 -7.83 -0.55 11.38
N GLY A 313 -8.14 -0.82 10.10
CA GLY A 313 -7.24 -0.56 8.97
C GLY A 313 -7.56 0.72 8.20
N ARG A 314 -8.54 1.54 8.61
CA ARG A 314 -9.02 2.74 7.90
C ARG A 314 -9.45 2.48 6.44
N GLY A 315 -9.78 1.22 6.12
CA GLY A 315 -10.24 0.88 4.78
C GLY A 315 -11.56 1.55 4.40
N ALA A 316 -12.43 1.80 5.39
CA ALA A 316 -13.69 2.50 5.18
C ALA A 316 -13.49 3.93 4.65
N ASP A 317 -12.52 4.67 5.21
CA ASP A 317 -12.19 6.03 4.78
C ASP A 317 -11.71 6.04 3.31
N GLU A 318 -10.82 5.09 2.96
CA GLU A 318 -10.29 4.94 1.59
C GLU A 318 -11.42 4.57 0.61
N ILE A 319 -12.33 3.67 1.00
CA ILE A 319 -13.49 3.26 0.18
C ILE A 319 -14.43 4.43 -0.04
N GLU A 320 -14.80 5.17 1.02
CA GLU A 320 -15.71 6.31 0.91
C GLU A 320 -15.13 7.39 0.00
N TYR A 321 -13.86 7.72 0.19
CA TYR A 321 -13.16 8.68 -0.66
C TYR A 321 -13.17 8.26 -2.14
N LEU A 322 -12.76 7.02 -2.46
CA LEU A 322 -12.69 6.55 -3.85
C LEU A 322 -14.07 6.44 -4.50
N ARG A 323 -15.06 5.97 -3.77
CA ARG A 323 -16.46 5.88 -4.26
C ARG A 323 -17.07 7.26 -4.52
N SER A 324 -16.67 8.29 -3.77
CA SER A 324 -17.11 9.66 -4.03
C SER A 324 -16.66 10.18 -5.41
N TYR A 325 -15.68 9.52 -6.03
CA TYR A 325 -15.22 9.76 -7.41
C TYR A 325 -15.73 8.71 -8.42
N PHE A 326 -16.68 7.87 -8.03
CA PHE A 326 -17.21 6.75 -8.83
C PHE A 326 -16.13 5.75 -9.28
N ILE A 327 -15.03 5.63 -8.53
CA ILE A 327 -14.02 4.60 -8.75
C ILE A 327 -14.55 3.27 -8.21
N GLN A 328 -14.44 2.22 -9.00
CA GLN A 328 -14.78 0.86 -8.56
C GLN A 328 -13.78 0.42 -7.48
N VAL A 329 -14.30 0.04 -6.30
CA VAL A 329 -13.49 -0.46 -5.19
C VAL A 329 -13.93 -1.87 -4.85
N ASP A 330 -12.99 -2.81 -4.99
CA ASP A 330 -13.14 -4.20 -4.59
C ASP A 330 -12.43 -4.43 -3.24
N ILE A 331 -12.96 -5.34 -2.42
CA ILE A 331 -12.41 -5.65 -1.11
C ILE A 331 -12.12 -7.14 -1.06
N ILE A 332 -10.88 -7.48 -0.71
CA ILE A 332 -10.44 -8.85 -0.46
C ILE A 332 -10.06 -8.94 1.02
N PRO A 333 -10.87 -9.62 1.84
CA PRO A 333 -10.61 -9.80 3.24
C PRO A 333 -9.24 -10.47 3.49
N GLY A 334 -8.64 -10.14 4.63
CA GLY A 334 -7.45 -10.80 5.13
C GLY A 334 -7.68 -11.38 6.53
N ILE A 335 -6.75 -12.20 6.98
CA ILE A 335 -6.77 -12.70 8.36
C ILE A 335 -6.35 -11.55 9.28
N SER A 336 -7.29 -11.05 10.08
CA SER A 336 -6.98 -10.02 11.07
C SER A 336 -5.96 -10.51 12.10
N SER A 337 -5.03 -9.64 12.50
CA SER A 337 -4.10 -9.94 13.61
C SER A 337 -4.84 -10.27 14.91
N ALA A 338 -6.03 -9.68 15.11
CA ALA A 338 -6.86 -9.94 16.30
C ALA A 338 -7.29 -11.42 16.42
N THR A 339 -7.48 -12.10 15.30
CA THR A 339 -7.88 -13.53 15.26
C THR A 339 -6.71 -14.44 14.89
N GLY A 340 -5.91 -14.05 13.90
CA GLY A 340 -4.84 -14.88 13.35
C GLY A 340 -3.71 -15.14 14.33
N ILE A 341 -3.28 -14.12 15.09
CA ILE A 341 -2.18 -14.26 16.05
C ILE A 341 -2.56 -15.22 17.21
N PRO A 342 -3.70 -15.03 17.91
CA PRO A 342 -4.08 -15.99 18.96
C PRO A 342 -4.27 -17.40 18.41
N SER A 343 -4.89 -17.56 17.24
CA SER A 343 -5.13 -18.87 16.61
C SER A 343 -3.82 -19.59 16.28
N SER A 344 -2.81 -18.88 15.76
CA SER A 344 -1.49 -19.47 15.47
C SER A 344 -0.76 -19.96 16.72
N LEU A 345 -1.10 -19.40 17.88
CA LEU A 345 -0.57 -19.78 19.19
C LEU A 345 -1.43 -20.84 19.89
N GLY A 346 -2.50 -21.34 19.28
CA GLY A 346 -3.41 -22.27 19.90
C GLY A 346 -4.27 -21.66 21.02
N VAL A 347 -4.41 -20.32 21.05
CA VAL A 347 -5.27 -19.59 21.98
C VAL A 347 -6.62 -19.34 21.31
N PRO A 348 -7.68 -20.06 21.69
CA PRO A 348 -9.01 -19.79 21.17
C PRO A 348 -9.51 -18.45 21.75
N LEU A 349 -10.21 -17.66 20.95
CA LEU A 349 -10.87 -16.46 21.45
C LEU A 349 -12.21 -16.77 22.10
N THR A 350 -12.81 -17.90 21.73
CA THR A 350 -14.03 -18.45 22.33
C THR A 350 -13.81 -19.90 22.70
N ALA A 351 -14.37 -20.33 23.86
CA ALA A 351 -14.31 -21.71 24.30
C ALA A 351 -15.56 -22.06 25.10
N ARG A 352 -16.19 -23.20 24.80
CA ARG A 352 -17.44 -23.64 25.45
C ARG A 352 -17.28 -23.69 26.98
N GLY A 353 -18.15 -22.99 27.70
CA GLY A 353 -18.13 -22.93 29.15
C GLY A 353 -17.08 -21.97 29.75
N ILE A 354 -16.26 -21.31 28.94
CA ILE A 354 -15.21 -20.37 29.37
C ILE A 354 -15.40 -18.97 28.76
N SER A 355 -15.63 -18.87 27.47
CA SER A 355 -15.79 -17.62 26.74
C SER A 355 -16.80 -17.77 25.61
N SER A 356 -17.89 -17.00 25.69
CA SER A 356 -18.97 -16.94 24.68
C SER A 356 -18.97 -15.65 23.90
N SER A 357 -18.17 -14.68 24.30
CA SER A 357 -18.12 -13.34 23.71
C SER A 357 -16.69 -12.84 23.54
N VAL A 358 -16.45 -12.10 22.45
CA VAL A 358 -15.14 -11.49 22.12
C VAL A 358 -15.38 -10.04 21.72
N ALA A 359 -14.57 -9.13 22.26
CA ALA A 359 -14.51 -7.75 21.79
C ALA A 359 -13.13 -7.40 21.24
N PHE A 360 -13.11 -6.78 20.06
CA PHE A 360 -11.91 -6.17 19.46
C PHE A 360 -11.91 -4.66 19.75
N LEU A 361 -10.80 -4.17 20.28
CA LEU A 361 -10.68 -2.81 20.77
C LEU A 361 -9.42 -2.15 20.18
N SER A 362 -9.50 -0.84 19.89
CA SER A 362 -8.33 -0.06 19.58
C SER A 362 -7.75 0.54 20.87
N GLY A 363 -6.46 0.32 21.12
CA GLY A 363 -5.75 1.03 22.18
C GLY A 363 -5.44 2.49 21.84
N HIS A 364 -5.79 2.94 20.63
CA HIS A 364 -5.59 4.31 20.16
C HIS A 364 -6.94 4.96 19.91
N GLU A 365 -7.31 5.97 20.70
CA GLU A 365 -8.43 6.86 20.40
C GLU A 365 -7.93 8.04 19.56
N GLU A 366 -8.61 8.38 18.47
CA GLU A 366 -8.44 9.65 17.77
C GLU A 366 -9.03 10.77 18.64
N GLY A 367 -8.19 11.67 19.11
CA GLY A 367 -8.60 12.85 19.89
C GLY A 367 -7.40 13.55 20.50
N GLU A 368 -7.52 14.82 20.82
CA GLU A 368 -6.48 15.66 21.37
C GLU A 368 -5.72 15.00 22.52
N ARG A 369 -4.39 15.15 22.52
CA ARG A 369 -3.50 14.73 23.63
C ARG A 369 -3.86 15.51 24.90
N THR A 370 -4.84 15.02 25.66
CA THR A 370 -5.05 15.47 27.01
C THR A 370 -3.95 14.91 27.91
N GLN A 371 -3.36 15.76 28.74
CA GLN A 371 -2.39 15.34 29.76
C GLN A 371 -3.10 14.49 30.82
N GLY A 372 -2.77 13.19 30.88
CA GLY A 372 -3.23 12.25 31.90
C GLY A 372 -3.94 11.01 31.34
N PRO A 373 -4.01 9.91 32.11
CA PRO A 373 -4.71 8.69 31.71
C PRO A 373 -6.22 8.94 31.61
N LYS A 374 -6.78 8.68 30.41
CA LYS A 374 -8.21 8.77 30.16
C LYS A 374 -8.82 7.38 30.23
N PRO A 375 -9.86 7.15 31.05
CA PRO A 375 -10.51 5.84 31.12
C PRO A 375 -11.08 5.46 29.76
N MET A 376 -10.77 4.27 29.29
CA MET A 376 -11.36 3.70 28.09
C MET A 376 -12.73 3.13 28.43
N ASN A 377 -13.71 3.31 27.54
CA ASN A 377 -15.00 2.62 27.66
C ASN A 377 -14.84 1.17 27.12
N ILE A 378 -14.72 0.20 28.03
CA ILE A 378 -14.49 -1.19 27.69
C ILE A 378 -15.81 -1.96 27.75
N PRO A 379 -16.30 -2.55 26.64
CA PRO A 379 -17.51 -3.35 26.64
C PRO A 379 -17.32 -4.64 27.45
N ARG A 380 -18.36 -5.15 28.07
CA ARG A 380 -18.32 -6.46 28.74
C ARG A 380 -18.27 -7.57 27.70
N ALA A 381 -17.20 -8.33 27.70
CA ALA A 381 -17.01 -9.56 26.93
C ALA A 381 -16.09 -10.51 27.72
N ASP A 382 -16.19 -11.81 27.47
CA ASP A 382 -15.39 -12.80 28.18
C ASP A 382 -13.91 -12.79 27.75
N THR A 383 -13.66 -12.42 26.49
CA THR A 383 -12.31 -12.22 25.92
C THR A 383 -12.22 -10.86 25.27
N LEU A 384 -11.18 -10.10 25.62
CA LEU A 384 -10.86 -8.82 25.00
C LEU A 384 -9.57 -8.92 24.21
N VAL A 385 -9.54 -8.28 23.05
CA VAL A 385 -8.36 -8.22 22.20
C VAL A 385 -8.09 -6.76 21.83
N PHE A 386 -6.99 -6.20 22.33
CA PHE A 386 -6.60 -4.83 22.03
C PHE A 386 -5.53 -4.79 20.94
N LEU A 387 -5.82 -4.08 19.88
CA LEU A 387 -4.86 -3.70 18.85
C LEU A 387 -4.28 -2.32 19.16
N MET A 388 -3.03 -2.09 18.76
CA MET A 388 -2.34 -0.79 18.98
C MET A 388 -2.30 -0.33 20.44
N GLY A 389 -2.42 -1.28 21.40
CA GLY A 389 -2.56 -0.99 22.83
C GLY A 389 -1.25 -0.97 23.65
N LEU A 390 -0.10 -1.36 23.08
CA LEU A 390 1.11 -1.57 23.86
C LEU A 390 1.57 -0.29 24.60
N THR A 391 1.56 0.85 23.92
CA THR A 391 1.93 2.16 24.51
C THR A 391 0.90 2.68 25.52
N LYS A 392 -0.29 2.08 25.55
CA LYS A 392 -1.42 2.40 26.43
C LYS A 392 -1.74 1.26 27.40
N LEU A 393 -0.81 0.31 27.57
CA LEU A 393 -1.03 -0.86 28.43
C LEU A 393 -1.43 -0.45 29.86
N SER A 394 -0.79 0.56 30.44
CA SER A 394 -1.14 1.08 31.78
C SER A 394 -2.57 1.63 31.84
N ASP A 395 -2.99 2.39 30.82
CA ASP A 395 -4.35 2.93 30.75
C ASP A 395 -5.39 1.81 30.62
N ILE A 396 -5.08 0.77 29.84
CA ILE A 396 -5.92 -0.44 29.67
C ILE A 396 -6.05 -1.18 31.01
N VAL A 397 -4.95 -1.41 31.72
CA VAL A 397 -4.95 -2.11 33.02
C VAL A 397 -5.79 -1.34 34.05
N ILE A 398 -5.60 -0.02 34.15
CA ILE A 398 -6.35 0.85 35.07
C ILE A 398 -7.86 0.82 34.73
N SER A 399 -8.21 0.91 33.45
CA SER A 399 -9.60 0.89 33.02
C SER A 399 -10.29 -0.44 33.33
N LEU A 400 -9.61 -1.57 33.06
CA LEU A 400 -10.13 -2.90 33.37
C LEU A 400 -10.33 -3.09 34.89
N GLN A 401 -9.37 -2.66 35.71
CA GLN A 401 -9.52 -2.73 37.18
C GLN A 401 -10.68 -1.88 37.69
N LYS A 402 -10.85 -0.68 37.12
CA LYS A 402 -11.97 0.21 37.48
C LYS A 402 -13.33 -0.40 37.09
N ASP A 403 -13.38 -1.12 35.96
CA ASP A 403 -14.59 -1.82 35.48
C ASP A 403 -14.83 -3.15 36.19
N GLY A 404 -14.04 -3.45 37.24
CA GLY A 404 -14.23 -4.61 38.13
C GLY A 404 -13.67 -5.93 37.59
N TRP A 405 -12.76 -5.90 36.63
CA TRP A 405 -12.07 -7.12 36.19
C TRP A 405 -11.17 -7.67 37.31
N PRO A 406 -11.15 -9.00 37.54
CA PRO A 406 -10.32 -9.62 38.56
C PRO A 406 -8.83 -9.34 38.35
N ALA A 407 -8.10 -9.03 39.41
CA ALA A 407 -6.66 -8.75 39.36
C ALA A 407 -5.82 -9.96 38.85
N ASP A 408 -6.37 -11.16 38.97
CA ASP A 408 -5.76 -12.42 38.54
C ASP A 408 -6.21 -12.89 37.16
N VAL A 409 -7.05 -12.14 36.44
CA VAL A 409 -7.45 -12.50 35.08
C VAL A 409 -6.20 -12.63 34.20
N PRO A 410 -6.09 -13.68 33.36
CA PRO A 410 -4.95 -13.86 32.49
C PRO A 410 -4.87 -12.76 31.42
N VAL A 411 -3.65 -12.26 31.19
CA VAL A 411 -3.32 -11.33 30.12
C VAL A 411 -2.12 -11.85 29.34
N MET A 412 -2.19 -11.75 28.03
CA MET A 412 -1.09 -12.11 27.12
C MET A 412 -0.80 -10.93 26.20
N VAL A 413 0.46 -10.56 26.09
CA VAL A 413 0.95 -9.55 25.15
C VAL A 413 1.85 -10.23 24.12
N ILE A 414 1.49 -10.11 22.84
CA ILE A 414 2.18 -10.74 21.71
C ILE A 414 2.74 -9.64 20.82
N ALA A 415 4.06 -9.47 20.84
CA ALA A 415 4.75 -8.56 19.94
C ALA A 415 5.18 -9.30 18.68
N ASN A 416 5.02 -8.67 17.51
CA ASN A 416 5.37 -9.22 16.21
C ASN A 416 4.77 -10.61 15.91
N GLY A 417 3.53 -10.85 16.33
CA GLY A 417 2.87 -12.14 16.19
C GLY A 417 2.88 -12.67 14.76
N THR A 418 2.99 -13.99 14.62
CA THR A 418 3.16 -14.76 13.37
C THR A 418 4.47 -14.49 12.62
N ARG A 419 5.35 -13.64 13.12
CA ARG A 419 6.64 -13.34 12.50
C ARG A 419 7.78 -14.11 13.16
N PRO A 420 8.92 -14.29 12.49
CA PRO A 420 10.05 -15.01 13.05
C PRO A 420 10.57 -14.47 14.39
N HIS A 421 10.39 -13.16 14.62
CA HIS A 421 10.81 -12.49 15.86
C HIS A 421 9.66 -12.20 16.84
N GLU A 422 8.60 -13.02 16.80
CA GLU A 422 7.50 -12.97 17.77
C GLU A 422 7.99 -13.13 19.20
N GLN A 423 7.48 -12.29 20.10
CA GLN A 423 7.73 -12.34 21.53
C GLN A 423 6.40 -12.41 22.28
N ILE A 424 6.33 -13.23 23.31
CA ILE A 424 5.10 -13.46 24.07
C ILE A 424 5.40 -13.24 25.56
N VAL A 425 4.60 -12.37 26.17
CA VAL A 425 4.59 -12.18 27.63
C VAL A 425 3.22 -12.56 28.15
N GLN A 426 3.18 -13.52 29.08
CA GLN A 426 1.96 -13.95 29.76
C GLN A 426 2.04 -13.59 31.25
N GLY A 427 0.96 -13.12 31.80
CA GLY A 427 0.85 -12.77 33.21
C GLY A 427 -0.60 -12.61 33.64
N LYS A 428 -0.78 -11.97 34.78
CA LYS A 428 -2.09 -11.56 35.31
C LYS A 428 -2.28 -10.07 35.10
N LEU A 429 -3.50 -9.58 35.13
CA LEU A 429 -3.81 -8.16 34.99
C LEU A 429 -2.99 -7.31 35.97
N SER A 430 -2.78 -7.79 37.19
CA SER A 430 -1.99 -7.11 38.23
C SER A 430 -0.48 -7.10 37.98
N THR A 431 0.06 -7.94 37.09
CA THR A 431 1.51 -8.12 36.90
C THR A 431 2.01 -7.85 35.50
N ILE A 432 1.12 -7.84 34.52
CA ILE A 432 1.48 -7.81 33.09
C ILE A 432 2.31 -6.60 32.71
N GLU A 433 2.03 -5.43 33.28
CA GLU A 433 2.74 -4.20 32.97
C GLU A 433 4.24 -4.29 33.34
N ASN A 434 4.54 -4.81 34.52
CA ASN A 434 5.92 -4.99 34.96
C ASN A 434 6.65 -6.04 34.11
N LEU A 435 5.96 -7.12 33.74
CA LEU A 435 6.54 -8.18 32.91
C LEU A 435 6.85 -7.67 31.48
N VAL A 436 5.98 -6.86 30.90
CA VAL A 436 6.20 -6.25 29.57
C VAL A 436 7.35 -5.27 29.60
N LYS A 437 7.44 -4.42 30.63
CA LYS A 437 8.58 -3.49 30.82
C LYS A 437 9.91 -4.23 30.97
N ALA A 438 9.92 -5.32 31.73
CA ALA A 438 11.14 -6.11 31.95
C ALA A 438 11.68 -6.79 30.69
N GLN A 439 10.82 -7.06 29.69
CA GLN A 439 11.20 -7.70 28.43
C GLN A 439 11.34 -6.74 27.24
N ASP A 440 11.19 -5.43 27.47
CA ASP A 440 11.33 -4.36 26.46
C ASP A 440 10.57 -4.65 25.16
N LEU A 441 9.30 -5.06 25.26
CA LEU A 441 8.47 -5.35 24.11
C LEU A 441 8.21 -4.07 23.29
N THR A 442 8.34 -4.20 21.98
CA THR A 442 8.11 -3.10 21.03
C THR A 442 6.96 -3.37 20.08
N PRO A 443 6.23 -2.32 19.62
CA PRO A 443 5.21 -2.48 18.60
C PRO A 443 5.76 -3.05 17.28
N PRO A 444 4.92 -3.74 16.46
CA PRO A 444 3.49 -3.96 16.67
C PRO A 444 3.19 -5.05 17.69
N ALA A 445 2.18 -4.86 18.52
CA ALA A 445 1.79 -5.83 19.53
C ALA A 445 0.26 -5.94 19.67
N LEU A 446 -0.17 -7.13 20.08
CA LEU A 446 -1.55 -7.49 20.41
C LEU A 446 -1.63 -7.79 21.90
N ILE A 447 -2.72 -7.35 22.58
CA ILE A 447 -2.99 -7.69 23.97
C ILE A 447 -4.28 -8.50 24.01
N VAL A 448 -4.22 -9.69 24.60
CA VAL A 448 -5.38 -10.55 24.84
C VAL A 448 -5.63 -10.62 26.33
N VAL A 449 -6.89 -10.45 26.75
CA VAL A 449 -7.32 -10.53 28.16
C VAL A 449 -8.48 -11.52 28.27
N GLY A 450 -8.38 -12.49 29.15
CA GLY A 450 -9.41 -13.48 29.37
C GLY A 450 -8.88 -14.87 29.67
N ARG A 451 -9.79 -15.74 30.20
CA ARG A 451 -9.44 -17.09 30.64
C ARG A 451 -9.04 -18.04 29.50
N THR A 452 -9.38 -17.70 28.25
CA THR A 452 -8.98 -18.50 27.10
C THR A 452 -7.46 -18.56 26.88
N ILE A 453 -6.70 -17.64 27.50
CA ILE A 453 -5.23 -17.66 27.51
C ILE A 453 -4.67 -18.90 28.21
N GLU A 454 -5.44 -19.53 29.10
CA GLU A 454 -5.04 -20.76 29.79
C GLU A 454 -4.84 -21.95 28.84
N PHE A 455 -5.39 -21.87 27.60
CA PHE A 455 -5.12 -22.85 26.54
C PHE A 455 -3.72 -22.73 25.92
N TYR A 456 -3.05 -21.59 26.12
CA TYR A 456 -1.70 -21.42 25.59
C TYR A 456 -0.75 -22.42 26.25
N LYS A 457 -0.12 -23.20 25.42
CA LYS A 457 1.01 -24.03 25.82
C LYS A 457 2.25 -23.48 25.13
N ALA A 458 3.22 -23.00 25.91
CA ALA A 458 4.50 -22.59 25.33
C ALA A 458 5.02 -23.72 24.45
N SER A 459 5.23 -23.45 23.17
CA SER A 459 5.72 -24.48 22.27
C SER A 459 7.14 -24.86 22.68
N ASN A 460 7.41 -26.17 22.78
CA ASN A 460 8.77 -26.70 22.91
C ASN A 460 9.51 -26.67 21.56
N GLU A 461 9.02 -25.89 20.59
CA GLU A 461 9.67 -25.75 19.29
C GLU A 461 11.10 -25.23 19.45
N ARG A 462 12.00 -25.94 18.79
CA ARG A 462 13.40 -25.55 18.74
C ARG A 462 13.53 -24.25 17.97
N THR A 463 14.03 -23.17 18.64
CA THR A 463 14.30 -21.91 17.95
C THR A 463 15.76 -21.87 17.52
N PHE A 464 15.99 -21.61 16.23
CA PHE A 464 17.34 -21.46 15.66
C PHE A 464 17.59 -20.02 15.22
N LEU A 465 18.79 -19.51 15.53
CA LEU A 465 19.28 -18.24 15.02
C LEU A 465 19.80 -18.44 13.59
N HIS A 466 19.27 -17.72 12.61
CA HIS A 466 19.68 -17.87 11.21
C HIS A 466 20.53 -16.69 10.76
N CYS A 467 21.80 -16.94 10.47
CA CYS A 467 22.79 -15.91 10.16
C CYS A 467 22.86 -15.51 8.66
N GLY A 468 22.06 -16.12 7.81
CA GLY A 468 21.98 -15.81 6.39
C GLY A 468 20.82 -14.87 6.01
N THR A 469 20.48 -14.85 4.73
CA THR A 469 19.49 -13.93 4.15
C THR A 469 18.14 -14.58 3.80
N HIS A 470 18.01 -15.90 3.91
CA HIS A 470 16.81 -16.65 3.52
C HIS A 470 16.40 -17.62 4.63
N PRO A 471 15.80 -17.15 5.72
CA PRO A 471 15.40 -17.96 6.87
C PRO A 471 14.33 -18.99 6.52
N ASP A 472 13.44 -18.70 5.57
CA ASP A 472 12.29 -19.54 5.21
C ASP A 472 12.68 -20.95 4.76
N LEU A 473 13.86 -21.12 4.19
CA LEU A 473 14.37 -22.43 3.73
C LEU A 473 14.59 -23.43 4.87
N TYR A 474 14.62 -22.98 6.12
CA TYR A 474 14.96 -23.77 7.30
C TYR A 474 13.81 -23.95 8.27
N ARG A 475 12.58 -23.53 7.90
CA ARG A 475 11.38 -23.65 8.76
C ARG A 475 11.09 -25.10 9.17
N HIS A 476 11.51 -26.09 8.39
CA HIS A 476 11.38 -27.51 8.72
C HIS A 476 12.19 -27.97 9.95
N LEU A 477 13.17 -27.16 10.38
CA LEU A 477 13.98 -27.44 11.57
C LEU A 477 13.32 -26.94 12.87
N GLY A 478 12.33 -26.08 12.78
CA GLY A 478 11.66 -25.42 13.88
C GLY A 478 11.48 -23.93 13.61
N ARG A 479 11.31 -23.15 14.66
CA ARG A 479 11.19 -21.70 14.57
C ARG A 479 12.52 -21.07 14.17
N ILE A 480 12.55 -20.27 13.13
CA ILE A 480 13.77 -19.63 12.63
C ILE A 480 13.74 -18.14 12.99
N TYR A 481 14.74 -17.69 13.74
CA TYR A 481 14.94 -16.28 14.07
C TYR A 481 15.93 -15.64 13.09
N PRO A 482 15.51 -14.70 12.22
CA PRO A 482 16.41 -14.07 11.26
C PRO A 482 17.41 -13.14 11.96
N TRP A 483 18.68 -13.43 11.80
CA TRP A 483 19.78 -12.62 12.34
C TRP A 483 20.91 -12.51 11.30
N PRO A 484 20.65 -11.85 10.17
CA PRO A 484 21.61 -11.82 9.09
C PRO A 484 22.95 -11.19 9.55
N MET A 485 24.01 -11.92 9.32
CA MET A 485 25.40 -11.50 9.56
C MET A 485 26.10 -11.03 8.28
N ILE A 486 25.36 -10.93 7.19
CA ILE A 486 25.76 -10.38 5.89
C ILE A 486 24.66 -9.47 5.35
N ASP A 487 25.06 -8.39 4.70
CA ASP A 487 24.20 -7.43 4.02
C ASP A 487 24.57 -7.41 2.53
N ILE A 488 23.69 -7.96 1.69
CA ILE A 488 23.94 -8.13 0.25
C ILE A 488 23.22 -7.02 -0.50
N LYS A 489 24.00 -6.19 -1.21
CA LYS A 489 23.49 -5.07 -2.01
C LYS A 489 23.96 -5.14 -3.44
N PRO A 490 23.11 -4.83 -4.44
CA PRO A 490 23.55 -4.69 -5.81
C PRO A 490 24.51 -3.50 -5.93
N VAL A 491 25.50 -3.62 -6.81
CA VAL A 491 26.33 -2.48 -7.21
C VAL A 491 25.51 -1.56 -8.09
N VAL A 492 25.50 -0.28 -7.76
CA VAL A 492 24.85 0.76 -8.58
C VAL A 492 25.87 1.22 -9.63
N PHE A 493 25.67 0.83 -10.88
CA PHE A 493 26.55 1.22 -11.97
C PHE A 493 26.25 2.64 -12.47
N THR A 494 27.32 3.39 -12.76
CA THR A 494 27.22 4.61 -13.58
C THR A 494 26.86 4.24 -15.02
N GLU A 495 26.47 5.19 -15.86
CA GLU A 495 26.15 4.92 -17.27
C GLU A 495 27.35 4.29 -18.02
N ALA A 496 28.56 4.75 -17.74
CA ALA A 496 29.79 4.12 -18.28
C ALA A 496 29.94 2.67 -17.80
N GLY A 497 29.68 2.40 -16.52
CA GLY A 497 29.72 1.05 -15.95
C GLY A 497 28.67 0.11 -16.51
N LYS A 498 27.46 0.60 -16.79
CA LYS A 498 26.41 -0.18 -17.46
C LYS A 498 26.82 -0.58 -18.87
N LYS A 499 27.42 0.37 -19.62
CA LYS A 499 27.95 0.11 -20.97
C LYS A 499 29.06 -0.92 -20.93
N ASP A 500 29.99 -0.79 -20.00
CA ASP A 500 31.11 -1.74 -19.81
C ASP A 500 30.60 -3.15 -19.45
N LEU A 501 29.65 -3.28 -18.56
CA LEU A 501 28.99 -4.54 -18.22
C LEU A 501 28.31 -5.18 -19.44
N LEU A 502 27.60 -4.37 -20.23
CA LEU A 502 26.93 -4.85 -21.44
C LEU A 502 27.90 -5.30 -22.50
N GLU A 503 29.01 -4.57 -22.72
CA GLU A 503 30.11 -4.97 -23.63
C GLU A 503 30.75 -6.27 -23.16
N ALA A 504 31.05 -6.40 -21.86
CA ALA A 504 31.57 -7.62 -21.27
C ALA A 504 30.65 -8.82 -21.45
N PHE A 505 29.34 -8.61 -21.23
CA PHE A 505 28.34 -9.65 -21.42
C PHE A 505 28.21 -10.06 -22.89
N ASN A 506 28.18 -9.11 -23.83
CA ASN A 506 28.03 -9.39 -25.24
C ASN A 506 29.27 -10.13 -25.78
N ALA A 507 30.47 -9.77 -25.34
CA ALA A 507 31.73 -10.41 -25.74
C ALA A 507 31.91 -11.82 -25.17
N ALA A 508 31.24 -12.16 -24.05
CA ALA A 508 31.38 -13.46 -23.40
C ALA A 508 30.68 -14.58 -24.18
N GLU A 509 31.32 -15.72 -24.27
CA GLU A 509 30.78 -16.98 -24.78
C GLU A 509 30.20 -17.83 -23.64
N ILE A 510 30.78 -17.70 -22.43
CA ILE A 510 30.39 -18.41 -21.23
C ILE A 510 30.15 -17.41 -20.12
N VAL A 511 29.06 -17.58 -19.35
CA VAL A 511 28.74 -16.79 -18.14
C VAL A 511 28.73 -17.74 -16.95
N VAL A 512 29.56 -17.46 -15.93
CA VAL A 512 29.73 -18.32 -14.78
C VAL A 512 29.14 -17.69 -13.52
N CYS A 513 28.05 -18.19 -13.01
CA CYS A 513 27.43 -17.69 -11.80
C CYS A 513 27.58 -18.67 -10.62
N THR A 514 28.41 -18.31 -9.66
CA THR A 514 28.74 -19.15 -8.49
C THR A 514 27.77 -18.96 -7.32
N SER A 515 26.79 -18.08 -7.45
CA SER A 515 25.78 -17.84 -6.43
C SER A 515 24.45 -17.38 -7.03
N TRP A 516 23.38 -17.59 -6.29
CA TRP A 516 22.07 -17.05 -6.64
C TRP A 516 22.11 -15.52 -6.88
N TYR A 517 22.84 -14.79 -6.03
CA TYR A 517 22.99 -13.33 -6.16
C TYR A 517 23.69 -12.92 -7.44
N ALA A 518 24.72 -13.69 -7.85
CA ALA A 518 25.45 -13.41 -9.08
C ALA A 518 24.52 -13.44 -10.30
N GLY A 519 23.71 -14.50 -10.42
CA GLY A 519 22.73 -14.62 -11.50
C GLY A 519 21.64 -13.56 -11.43
N HIS A 520 21.05 -13.35 -10.26
CA HIS A 520 19.95 -12.40 -10.06
C HIS A 520 20.37 -10.95 -10.39
N PHE A 521 21.46 -10.45 -9.78
CA PHE A 521 21.90 -9.08 -9.99
C PHE A 521 22.51 -8.83 -11.36
N LEU A 522 23.13 -9.84 -11.99
CA LEU A 522 23.57 -9.71 -13.38
C LEU A 522 22.39 -9.40 -14.30
N VAL A 523 21.33 -10.21 -14.23
CA VAL A 523 20.17 -10.03 -15.09
C VAL A 523 19.46 -8.70 -14.79
N GLN A 524 19.31 -8.33 -13.52
CA GLN A 524 18.75 -7.06 -13.12
C GLN A 524 19.54 -5.87 -13.67
N SER A 525 20.87 -5.89 -13.56
CA SER A 525 21.74 -4.82 -14.06
C SER A 525 21.71 -4.71 -15.57
N LEU A 526 21.69 -5.83 -16.30
CA LEU A 526 21.58 -5.84 -17.76
C LEU A 526 20.22 -5.32 -18.25
N ARG A 527 19.12 -5.69 -17.58
CA ARG A 527 17.78 -5.17 -17.93
C ARG A 527 17.66 -3.67 -17.69
N SER A 528 18.24 -3.16 -16.62
CA SER A 528 18.21 -1.72 -16.30
C SER A 528 18.98 -0.85 -17.31
N SER A 529 19.84 -1.43 -18.13
CA SER A 529 20.55 -0.74 -19.22
C SER A 529 19.75 -0.64 -20.53
N GLY A 530 18.46 -1.07 -20.54
CA GLY A 530 17.59 -1.00 -21.71
C GLY A 530 17.95 -1.97 -22.85
N ALA A 531 18.87 -2.90 -22.60
CA ALA A 531 19.34 -3.83 -23.62
C ALA A 531 18.41 -5.05 -23.74
N HIS A 532 18.03 -5.41 -24.96
CA HIS A 532 17.55 -6.76 -25.23
C HIS A 532 18.68 -7.76 -24.98
N LEU A 533 18.48 -8.66 -24.02
CA LEU A 533 19.47 -9.68 -23.67
C LEU A 533 19.64 -10.64 -24.84
N ALA A 534 20.75 -10.53 -25.54
CA ALA A 534 21.14 -11.51 -26.56
C ALA A 534 21.66 -12.77 -25.84
N LEU A 535 20.72 -13.65 -25.46
CA LEU A 535 21.04 -14.91 -24.77
C LEU A 535 21.49 -16.02 -25.73
N ALA A 536 21.16 -15.89 -27.01
CA ALA A 536 21.47 -16.90 -28.02
C ALA A 536 22.99 -17.14 -28.17
N GLY A 537 23.39 -18.41 -28.11
CA GLY A 537 24.78 -18.83 -28.25
C GLY A 537 25.67 -18.63 -27.03
N LYS A 538 25.12 -18.25 -25.86
CA LYS A 538 25.88 -18.16 -24.61
C LYS A 538 25.62 -19.37 -23.73
N ILE A 539 26.70 -19.94 -23.19
CA ILE A 539 26.66 -21.05 -22.23
C ILE A 539 26.62 -20.45 -20.83
N PHE A 540 25.60 -20.82 -20.05
CA PHE A 540 25.51 -20.47 -18.63
C PHE A 540 25.95 -21.65 -17.77
N ALA A 541 26.97 -21.43 -16.93
CA ALA A 541 27.50 -22.40 -15.98
C ALA A 541 27.23 -21.94 -14.53
N VAL A 542 26.58 -22.77 -13.73
CA VAL A 542 26.13 -22.39 -12.38
C VAL A 542 26.48 -23.45 -11.33
N ILE A 543 26.65 -22.99 -10.09
CA ILE A 543 26.78 -23.88 -8.92
C ILE A 543 25.41 -24.15 -8.33
N GLY A 544 25.02 -25.44 -8.32
CA GLY A 544 23.85 -25.95 -7.60
C GLY A 544 22.50 -25.61 -8.19
N GLU A 545 21.52 -26.42 -7.82
CA GLU A 545 20.13 -26.32 -8.31
C GLU A 545 19.45 -24.98 -7.91
N ARG A 546 19.83 -24.41 -6.79
CA ARG A 546 19.29 -23.12 -6.36
C ARG A 546 19.63 -21.99 -7.33
N THR A 547 20.88 -21.92 -7.78
CA THR A 547 21.30 -20.91 -8.75
C THR A 547 20.63 -21.16 -10.10
N ARG A 548 20.47 -22.43 -10.50
CA ARG A 548 19.73 -22.82 -11.69
C ARG A 548 18.28 -22.33 -11.65
N LYS A 549 17.54 -22.61 -10.55
CA LYS A 549 16.15 -22.13 -10.39
C LYS A 549 16.03 -20.62 -10.45
N ALA A 550 17.00 -19.90 -9.87
CA ALA A 550 17.01 -18.44 -9.94
C ALA A 550 17.22 -17.92 -11.36
N MET A 551 18.07 -18.55 -12.14
CA MET A 551 18.30 -18.19 -13.56
C MET A 551 17.07 -18.54 -14.41
N ARG A 552 16.45 -19.70 -14.20
CA ARG A 552 15.19 -20.08 -14.84
C ARG A 552 14.07 -19.08 -14.61
N ALA A 553 13.92 -18.60 -13.38
CA ALA A 553 12.94 -17.57 -13.03
C ALA A 553 13.17 -16.24 -13.78
N GLN A 554 14.38 -16.04 -14.31
CA GLN A 554 14.74 -14.90 -15.16
C GLN A 554 14.69 -15.22 -16.67
N GLY A 555 14.22 -16.40 -17.05
CA GLY A 555 14.14 -16.84 -18.46
C GLY A 555 15.43 -17.38 -19.04
N ILE A 556 16.40 -17.76 -18.19
CA ILE A 556 17.70 -18.30 -18.61
C ILE A 556 17.81 -19.73 -18.11
N GLU A 557 17.98 -20.69 -19.03
CA GLU A 557 18.26 -22.09 -18.70
C GLU A 557 19.78 -22.34 -18.73
N PRO A 558 20.43 -22.62 -17.59
CA PRO A 558 21.85 -22.97 -17.56
C PRO A 558 22.10 -24.36 -18.16
N GLU A 559 23.07 -24.45 -19.06
CA GLU A 559 23.50 -25.72 -19.69
C GLU A 559 24.41 -26.55 -18.79
N ILE A 560 25.19 -25.87 -17.92
CA ILE A 560 26.13 -26.52 -17.01
C ILE A 560 25.71 -26.22 -15.57
N VAL A 561 25.31 -27.28 -14.86
CA VAL A 561 24.92 -27.19 -13.45
C VAL A 561 25.77 -28.18 -12.66
N SER A 562 26.58 -27.66 -11.74
CA SER A 562 27.40 -28.51 -10.89
C SER A 562 26.54 -29.07 -9.73
N GLU A 563 26.45 -30.38 -9.62
CA GLU A 563 25.81 -31.06 -8.49
C GLU A 563 26.66 -30.95 -7.22
N GLU A 564 27.98 -30.94 -7.38
CA GLU A 564 28.91 -30.60 -6.30
C GLU A 564 28.89 -29.09 -6.12
N GLU A 565 28.22 -28.60 -5.05
CA GLU A 565 28.01 -27.16 -4.80
C GLU A 565 29.30 -26.43 -4.36
N THR A 566 30.39 -26.65 -5.11
CA THR A 566 31.68 -26.02 -4.88
C THR A 566 32.25 -25.41 -6.17
N ALA A 567 33.20 -24.48 -6.04
CA ALA A 567 33.91 -23.92 -7.18
C ALA A 567 34.78 -24.98 -7.91
N GLN A 568 35.30 -25.93 -7.13
CA GLN A 568 36.06 -27.09 -7.66
C GLN A 568 35.17 -28.01 -8.48
N GLY A 569 33.96 -28.32 -7.99
CA GLY A 569 33.00 -29.15 -8.71
C GLY A 569 32.60 -28.53 -10.04
N LEU A 570 32.29 -27.21 -10.01
CA LEU A 570 31.94 -26.49 -11.23
C LEU A 570 33.11 -26.46 -12.23
N PHE A 571 34.33 -26.16 -11.78
CA PHE A 571 35.50 -26.17 -12.63
C PHE A 571 35.72 -27.53 -13.30
N LYS A 572 35.69 -28.62 -12.52
CA LYS A 572 35.86 -30.00 -13.03
C LYS A 572 34.79 -30.33 -14.09
N LEU A 573 33.56 -29.94 -13.86
CA LEU A 573 32.47 -30.17 -14.81
C LEU A 573 32.65 -29.35 -16.10
N MET A 574 33.03 -28.07 -15.97
CA MET A 574 33.32 -27.23 -17.14
C MET A 574 34.44 -27.74 -17.97
N SER A 575 35.60 -28.10 -17.35
CA SER A 575 36.78 -28.64 -18.06
C SER A 575 36.51 -29.99 -18.75
N SER A 576 35.58 -30.80 -18.21
CA SER A 576 35.18 -32.06 -18.84
C SER A 576 34.22 -31.90 -20.02
N ARG A 577 33.44 -30.83 -20.07
CA ARG A 577 32.40 -30.61 -21.09
C ARG A 577 32.76 -29.58 -22.15
N LEU A 578 33.69 -28.66 -21.86
CA LEU A 578 34.02 -27.54 -22.71
C LEU A 578 35.52 -27.49 -23.02
N LYS A 579 35.87 -27.07 -24.22
CA LYS A 579 37.24 -26.63 -24.54
C LYS A 579 37.36 -25.19 -24.08
N LEU A 580 38.06 -24.97 -22.95
CA LEU A 580 38.13 -23.67 -22.27
C LEU A 580 39.16 -22.72 -22.90
N ARG A 581 40.17 -23.24 -23.61
CA ARG A 581 41.24 -22.45 -24.23
C ARG A 581 40.67 -21.41 -25.20
N ASP A 582 41.08 -20.16 -25.04
CA ASP A 582 40.69 -18.98 -25.81
C ASP A 582 39.20 -18.57 -25.63
N LYS A 583 38.45 -19.26 -24.77
CA LYS A 583 37.05 -18.89 -24.47
C LYS A 583 36.98 -17.65 -23.61
N ARG A 584 36.11 -16.71 -24.01
CA ARG A 584 35.80 -15.50 -23.23
C ARG A 584 34.72 -15.80 -22.22
N ILE A 585 35.10 -15.68 -20.95
CA ILE A 585 34.24 -15.99 -19.80
C ILE A 585 33.93 -14.73 -19.04
N LEU A 586 32.64 -14.42 -18.85
CA LEU A 586 32.20 -13.41 -17.90
C LEU A 586 31.95 -14.08 -16.53
N PHE A 587 32.58 -13.52 -15.49
CA PHE A 587 32.46 -13.99 -14.12
C PHE A 587 31.90 -12.89 -13.23
N PRO A 588 30.56 -12.76 -13.17
CA PRO A 588 29.90 -11.88 -12.20
C PRO A 588 30.09 -12.40 -10.77
N ARG A 589 30.58 -11.55 -9.86
CA ARG A 589 30.95 -11.93 -8.51
C ARG A 589 30.58 -10.92 -7.43
N SER A 590 30.80 -11.30 -6.18
CA SER A 590 30.73 -10.38 -5.04
C SER A 590 31.99 -9.53 -4.90
N SER A 591 31.92 -8.51 -4.04
CA SER A 591 33.07 -7.72 -3.60
C SER A 591 34.13 -8.56 -2.84
N LEU A 592 33.76 -9.72 -2.29
CA LEU A 592 34.69 -10.59 -1.57
C LEU A 592 35.46 -11.47 -2.55
N PRO A 593 36.81 -11.49 -2.49
CA PRO A 593 37.64 -12.27 -3.41
C PRO A 593 37.54 -13.78 -3.15
N ASN A 594 37.38 -14.56 -4.21
CA ASN A 594 37.62 -15.99 -4.23
C ASN A 594 38.35 -16.32 -5.55
N PRO A 595 39.68 -16.36 -5.57
CA PRO A 595 40.47 -16.44 -6.81
C PRO A 595 40.42 -17.82 -7.44
N PHE A 596 40.14 -18.90 -6.70
CA PHE A 596 40.29 -20.28 -7.17
C PHE A 596 39.72 -20.54 -8.58
N LEU A 597 38.44 -20.23 -8.78
CA LEU A 597 37.77 -20.56 -10.04
C LEU A 597 38.32 -19.75 -11.22
N LYS A 598 38.62 -18.48 -11.01
CA LYS A 598 39.23 -17.62 -12.01
C LYS A 598 40.63 -18.17 -12.41
N ASP A 599 41.46 -18.43 -11.40
CA ASP A 599 42.85 -18.86 -11.63
C ASP A 599 42.87 -20.23 -12.33
N ALA A 600 42.00 -21.16 -11.95
CA ALA A 600 41.84 -22.45 -12.58
C ALA A 600 41.38 -22.35 -14.04
N LEU A 601 40.39 -21.50 -14.34
CA LEU A 601 39.90 -21.26 -15.70
C LEU A 601 41.01 -20.61 -16.59
N MET A 602 41.76 -19.66 -16.03
CA MET A 602 42.88 -19.02 -16.75
C MET A 602 44.01 -19.98 -16.98
N ALA A 603 44.29 -20.91 -16.06
CA ALA A 603 45.28 -21.96 -16.24
C ALA A 603 44.96 -22.91 -17.41
N GLU A 604 43.67 -23.11 -17.69
CA GLU A 604 43.20 -23.86 -18.88
C GLU A 604 43.21 -23.00 -20.18
N GLY A 605 43.70 -21.76 -20.10
CA GLY A 605 43.82 -20.85 -21.25
C GLY A 605 42.54 -20.04 -21.55
N ALA A 606 41.60 -19.96 -20.65
CA ALA A 606 40.44 -19.11 -20.82
C ALA A 606 40.75 -17.62 -20.57
N ILE A 607 40.01 -16.73 -21.25
CA ILE A 607 40.08 -15.28 -21.06
C ILE A 607 38.92 -14.88 -20.10
N VAL A 608 39.26 -14.69 -18.83
CA VAL A 608 38.26 -14.42 -17.78
C VAL A 608 38.15 -12.93 -17.50
N ARG A 609 36.93 -12.38 -17.64
CA ARG A 609 36.61 -11.02 -17.21
C ARG A 609 35.68 -11.07 -15.96
N GLU A 610 36.22 -10.59 -14.84
CA GLU A 610 35.44 -10.46 -13.61
C GLU A 610 34.70 -9.13 -13.59
N VAL A 611 33.47 -9.15 -13.08
CA VAL A 611 32.69 -7.94 -12.81
C VAL A 611 32.04 -8.06 -11.43
N THR A 612 32.34 -7.13 -10.55
CA THR A 612 31.67 -7.04 -9.24
C THR A 612 30.27 -6.49 -9.43
N ILE A 613 29.26 -7.30 -9.15
CA ILE A 613 27.84 -6.94 -9.35
C ILE A 613 27.04 -6.82 -8.05
N TYR A 614 27.60 -7.28 -6.95
CA TYR A 614 27.02 -7.08 -5.64
C TYR A 614 28.09 -6.97 -4.56
N GLU A 615 27.73 -6.24 -3.50
CA GLU A 615 28.54 -6.12 -2.30
C GLU A 615 28.05 -7.10 -1.24
N ASN A 616 29.00 -7.68 -0.50
CA ASN A 616 28.74 -8.53 0.65
C ASN A 616 29.36 -7.85 1.86
N ASN A 617 28.57 -7.02 2.53
CA ASN A 617 29.00 -6.22 3.66
C ASN A 617 28.63 -6.88 4.99
N LYS A 618 29.37 -6.57 6.03
CA LYS A 618 28.99 -6.92 7.39
C LYS A 618 27.96 -5.89 7.90
N PRO A 619 26.79 -6.32 8.41
CA PRO A 619 25.85 -5.41 9.01
C PRO A 619 26.41 -4.84 10.34
N PRO A 620 25.89 -3.67 10.82
CA PRO A 620 26.26 -3.14 12.12
C PRO A 620 25.98 -4.13 13.26
N ARG A 621 26.87 -4.18 14.24
CA ARG A 621 26.72 -5.03 15.43
C ARG A 621 25.44 -4.66 16.19
N ARG A 622 24.67 -5.67 16.60
CA ARG A 622 23.47 -5.56 17.42
C ARG A 622 23.58 -6.48 18.62
N PRO A 623 22.98 -6.17 19.79
CA PRO A 623 22.92 -7.13 20.90
C PRO A 623 22.13 -8.37 20.49
N LEU A 624 22.57 -9.56 20.88
CA LEU A 624 21.82 -10.79 20.65
C LEU A 624 20.43 -10.68 21.31
N PRO A 625 19.37 -11.16 20.64
CA PRO A 625 18.03 -11.14 21.22
C PRO A 625 17.94 -12.02 22.46
N SER A 626 17.13 -11.59 23.44
CA SER A 626 16.85 -12.36 24.66
C SER A 626 15.89 -13.54 24.38
N VAL A 627 16.28 -14.43 23.50
CA VAL A 627 15.53 -15.63 23.10
C VAL A 627 16.34 -16.87 23.46
N ASN A 628 15.66 -17.92 23.95
CA ASN A 628 16.33 -19.18 24.26
C ASN A 628 16.55 -19.97 22.95
N PHE A 629 17.69 -19.76 22.32
CA PHE A 629 18.05 -20.47 21.10
C PHE A 629 18.54 -21.88 21.40
N LYS A 630 18.04 -22.86 20.63
CA LYS A 630 18.55 -24.24 20.59
C LYS A 630 19.77 -24.38 19.70
N GLY A 631 19.98 -23.43 18.78
CA GLY A 631 21.13 -23.49 17.90
C GLY A 631 21.21 -22.31 16.93
N VAL A 632 22.21 -22.36 16.06
CA VAL A 632 22.50 -21.37 15.05
C VAL A 632 22.73 -22.01 13.68
N ILE A 633 22.25 -21.35 12.63
CA ILE A 633 22.40 -21.79 11.23
C ILE A 633 23.29 -20.79 10.50
N PHE A 634 24.43 -21.26 10.04
CA PHE A 634 25.35 -20.50 9.18
C PHE A 634 25.23 -20.92 7.73
N THR A 635 25.15 -19.95 6.84
CA THR A 635 24.88 -20.20 5.40
C THR A 635 26.08 -19.93 4.51
N SER A 636 27.18 -19.39 5.05
CA SER A 636 28.43 -19.12 4.33
C SER A 636 29.58 -18.89 5.32
N PRO A 637 30.85 -19.00 4.88
CA PRO A 637 32.03 -18.64 5.67
C PRO A 637 31.97 -17.22 6.25
N SER A 638 31.44 -16.27 5.48
CA SER A 638 31.31 -14.87 5.92
C SER A 638 30.36 -14.73 7.11
N THR A 639 29.26 -15.51 7.15
CA THR A 639 28.32 -15.48 8.27
C THR A 639 28.95 -16.01 9.56
N VAL A 640 29.81 -17.01 9.47
CA VAL A 640 30.58 -17.56 10.61
C VAL A 640 31.55 -16.50 11.16
N ARG A 641 32.41 -15.97 10.29
CA ARG A 641 33.45 -15.01 10.69
C ARG A 641 32.85 -13.74 11.29
N ASN A 642 31.81 -13.19 10.66
CA ASN A 642 31.14 -11.99 11.14
C ASN A 642 30.46 -12.22 12.50
N PHE A 643 29.86 -13.39 12.71
CA PHE A 643 29.27 -13.76 13.99
C PHE A 643 30.33 -13.84 15.09
N LEU A 644 31.43 -14.56 14.84
CA LEU A 644 32.51 -14.71 15.81
C LEU A 644 33.22 -13.37 16.11
N GLN A 645 33.36 -12.52 15.12
CA GLN A 645 33.90 -11.18 15.31
C GLN A 645 33.03 -10.32 16.23
N ASP A 646 31.71 -10.43 16.13
CA ASP A 646 30.77 -9.60 16.91
C ASP A 646 30.51 -10.17 18.30
N TYR A 647 30.41 -11.50 18.44
CA TYR A 647 29.93 -12.15 19.67
C TYR A 647 30.99 -13.05 20.32
N GLY A 648 32.13 -13.20 19.70
CA GLY A 648 33.27 -13.94 20.22
C GLY A 648 33.11 -15.46 20.10
N LYS A 649 32.22 -16.07 20.85
CA LYS A 649 32.01 -17.53 20.86
C LYS A 649 30.55 -17.89 20.66
N ILE A 650 30.31 -19.04 20.01
CA ILE A 650 28.99 -19.63 19.96
C ILE A 650 28.73 -20.35 21.30
N PRO A 651 27.58 -20.15 21.96
CA PRO A 651 27.28 -20.82 23.23
C PRO A 651 27.37 -22.34 23.10
N ALA A 652 28.05 -22.99 24.07
CA ALA A 652 28.26 -24.46 24.02
C ALA A 652 26.96 -25.30 24.03
N SER A 653 25.87 -24.73 24.53
CA SER A 653 24.56 -25.36 24.56
C SER A 653 23.82 -25.31 23.20
N TRP A 654 24.37 -24.57 22.22
CA TRP A 654 23.71 -24.41 20.92
C TRP A 654 24.13 -25.49 19.94
N GLN A 655 23.16 -26.03 19.23
CA GLN A 655 23.41 -26.85 18.03
C GLN A 655 23.91 -25.95 16.93
N ILE A 656 25.05 -26.31 16.30
CA ILE A 656 25.66 -25.53 15.22
C ILE A 656 25.38 -26.23 13.89
N LEU A 657 24.69 -25.54 12.99
CA LEU A 657 24.30 -26.06 11.68
C LEU A 657 24.97 -25.24 10.57
N ALA A 658 25.59 -25.92 9.62
CA ALA A 658 26.27 -25.32 8.49
C ALA A 658 25.63 -25.67 7.16
N LYS A 659 25.32 -24.69 6.33
CA LYS A 659 24.93 -24.94 4.95
C LYS A 659 26.17 -25.18 4.09
N GLY A 660 26.31 -26.40 3.63
CA GLY A 660 27.35 -26.80 2.68
C GLY A 660 28.74 -26.99 3.29
N PRO A 661 29.63 -27.71 2.57
CA PRO A 661 30.90 -28.18 3.07
C PRO A 661 31.88 -27.07 3.41
N VAL A 662 31.92 -25.98 2.65
CA VAL A 662 32.85 -24.85 2.86
C VAL A 662 32.54 -24.10 4.17
N THR A 663 31.26 -23.95 4.51
CA THR A 663 30.83 -23.32 5.77
C THR A 663 31.17 -24.24 6.95
N LEU A 664 30.94 -25.54 6.80
CA LEU A 664 31.31 -26.54 7.80
C LEU A 664 32.83 -26.54 8.07
N GLN A 665 33.62 -26.57 7.02
CA GLN A 665 35.07 -26.51 7.14
C GLN A 665 35.55 -25.23 7.85
N THR A 666 34.93 -24.09 7.57
CA THR A 666 35.23 -22.83 8.27
C THR A 666 34.94 -22.95 9.75
N LEU A 667 33.81 -23.51 10.15
CA LEU A 667 33.49 -23.75 11.57
C LEU A 667 34.50 -24.68 12.26
N GLN A 668 34.94 -25.75 11.58
CA GLN A 668 35.94 -26.67 12.09
C GLN A 668 37.31 -25.97 12.28
N GLN A 669 37.72 -25.11 11.35
CA GLN A 669 38.93 -24.28 11.47
C GLN A 669 38.85 -23.30 12.65
N GLU A 670 37.66 -22.82 12.99
CA GLU A 670 37.41 -21.95 14.13
C GLU A 670 37.18 -22.73 15.45
N GLY A 671 37.42 -24.06 15.43
CA GLY A 671 37.36 -24.94 16.61
C GLY A 671 35.99 -25.58 16.91
N TYR A 672 35.00 -25.43 16.04
CA TYR A 672 33.66 -26.00 16.23
C TYR A 672 33.49 -27.33 15.50
N HIS A 673 34.24 -28.38 15.94
CA HIS A 673 34.27 -29.72 15.31
C HIS A 673 32.93 -30.49 15.43
N HIS A 674 32.05 -30.09 16.34
CA HIS A 674 30.71 -30.69 16.54
C HIS A 674 29.62 -30.05 15.65
N ALA A 675 29.98 -29.11 14.78
CA ALA A 675 29.05 -28.54 13.82
C ALA A 675 28.57 -29.59 12.82
N ALA A 676 27.26 -29.58 12.52
CA ALA A 676 26.66 -30.52 11.60
C ALA A 676 26.34 -29.84 10.25
N SER A 677 26.48 -30.62 9.16
CA SER A 677 26.05 -30.17 7.84
C SER A 677 24.54 -30.24 7.70
N LEU A 678 23.96 -29.20 7.12
CA LEU A 678 22.60 -29.23 6.57
C LEU A 678 22.73 -29.73 5.13
N SER A 679 22.24 -30.91 4.89
CA SER A 679 22.19 -31.51 3.55
C SER A 679 21.22 -30.78 2.63
#